data_aee7b49354626ef6d0faeb5175421f55
#
_entry.id   aee7b49354626ef6d0faeb5175421f55
#
_cell.length_a   1.000
_cell.length_b   1.000
_cell.length_c   1.000
_cell.angle_alpha   90.00
_cell.angle_beta   90.00
_cell.angle_gamma   90.00
#
_symmetry.space_group_name_H-M   'P 1'
#
loop_
_entity.id
_entity.type
_entity.pdbx_description
1 polymer ?
#
loop_
_entity_poly.entity_id
_entity_poly.type
_entity_poly.pdbx_seq_one_letter_code
_entity_poly.pdbx_strand_id
1 'polypeptide(L)'
;MPSNHERHLPSRPDTRHRLRLVRLLIALLAAVAAIAAMECIVFNLPFWRTLGASTDTNAVHNTLGSGLTRRNDGMLTVTDPTKAYLELTADGTSDYLRIDTESSKVIDKAREQAEAESKANDDKEVFKPLATIHVRADVDGITGQAQSMNPDAIRSHYVKAPGAGIVRIWIQEERGAIVPVTDARANVRVPFVINWMRVLAMALVLLMIAVWRPGSRLWRITLDPSSTRQRLAFVGLLAIPTLLIGVSIIHELWYASPLVFHVSGDYTYDFDQYGHVADALVAGRPWLDLPVPEQLAATEHPYDVVTRAQLLANGASPLYWDYAYYDGHWYSYFGVLPAVLLFVPYRLLAGHNLPTSAAEYILVLLFIIFFSLLVLRVIHRVMPKTSVAAASLVVVSSLVSAQMGYLLYRTNFYQIPFAASLTLTSLGLWLWLGADTSRRPLRPSDRWQAGDAKPLSLPRLALGALCIAANFGCRPTFTLAALLAFPLFWPQIRALGTGLRTRRIKPLQALRAPLAVIIPAILVVTPLMAWNMVRFDSPFNFGNAYQFSISDMTRYTTPSADMPANIWYYLFLPLRFMDRFPWLAGSPAPMPQWGYYEVMVGAIFTATPLTLMALALPLLRRLETHGMRPWLMSCLAVAAVLVVFDSRVGGLGWRYSADFGWLISLASIPGLLWLVNGREPSRSLAGANDAASGDGIARVTPWRWLMRWVVMLAVLWALGIAILSCFVQSRSDSMIANNPTLWHQVQSWFTLL
;
A
#
# COMPACT_ATOMS: atom_id res chain seq x y z
N MET A 1 -40.73 -72.19 2.83
CA MET A 1 -40.20 -71.01 2.14
C MET A 1 -39.23 -70.33 3.03
N PRO A 2 -37.91 -70.27 2.77
CA PRO A 2 -36.96 -69.73 3.65
C PRO A 2 -36.74 -68.24 3.34
N SER A 3 -36.72 -67.42 4.38
CA SER A 3 -36.41 -65.98 4.37
C SER A 3 -34.93 -65.74 4.19
N ASN A 4 -34.58 -64.96 3.11
CA ASN A 4 -33.23 -64.51 2.88
C ASN A 4 -32.88 -63.38 3.87
N HIS A 5 -32.00 -63.65 4.82
CA HIS A 5 -31.28 -62.66 5.59
C HIS A 5 -30.05 -62.24 4.76
N GLU A 6 -30.11 -61.11 4.05
CA GLU A 6 -28.94 -60.44 3.53
C GLU A 6 -28.15 -59.84 4.72
N ARG A 7 -26.98 -60.42 5.01
CA ARG A 7 -26.00 -59.88 5.93
C ARG A 7 -25.34 -58.66 5.25
N HIS A 8 -25.66 -57.45 5.68
CA HIS A 8 -24.87 -56.28 5.38
C HIS A 8 -23.45 -56.47 5.94
N LEU A 9 -22.49 -56.76 5.06
CA LEU A 9 -21.07 -56.69 5.35
C LEU A 9 -20.70 -55.21 5.55
N PRO A 10 -19.97 -54.86 6.66
CA PRO A 10 -19.52 -53.49 6.89
C PRO A 10 -18.59 -53.05 5.74
N SER A 11 -18.92 -51.95 5.09
CA SER A 11 -18.13 -51.33 4.03
C SER A 11 -16.69 -51.10 4.50
N ARG A 12 -15.70 -51.72 3.86
CA ARG A 12 -14.27 -51.52 4.12
C ARG A 12 -13.97 -50.00 4.07
N PRO A 13 -13.34 -49.40 5.07
CA PRO A 13 -12.98 -47.98 5.06
C PRO A 13 -12.07 -47.71 3.87
N ASP A 14 -12.45 -46.72 3.07
CA ASP A 14 -11.83 -46.33 1.80
C ASP A 14 -10.33 -46.10 1.98
N THR A 15 -9.51 -47.06 1.59
CA THR A 15 -8.04 -46.99 1.67
C THR A 15 -7.48 -45.77 0.98
N ARG A 16 -8.17 -45.22 -0.01
CA ARG A 16 -7.82 -43.97 -0.69
C ARG A 16 -7.97 -42.74 0.24
N HIS A 17 -8.95 -42.75 1.14
CA HIS A 17 -9.13 -41.64 2.09
C HIS A 17 -8.03 -41.66 3.15
N ARG A 18 -7.67 -42.83 3.69
CA ARG A 18 -6.54 -42.96 4.65
C ARG A 18 -5.20 -42.55 4.03
N LEU A 19 -4.89 -42.97 2.80
CA LEU A 19 -3.67 -42.55 2.09
C LEU A 19 -3.60 -41.04 1.84
N ARG A 20 -4.73 -40.39 1.58
CA ARG A 20 -4.79 -38.91 1.44
C ARG A 20 -4.53 -38.20 2.77
N LEU A 21 -5.10 -38.67 3.86
CA LEU A 21 -4.86 -38.14 5.19
C LEU A 21 -3.40 -38.29 5.62
N VAL A 22 -2.80 -39.46 5.37
CA VAL A 22 -1.39 -39.72 5.65
C VAL A 22 -0.48 -38.76 4.85
N ARG A 23 -0.74 -38.56 3.55
CA ARG A 23 0.03 -37.60 2.73
C ARG A 23 -0.10 -36.17 3.22
N LEU A 24 -1.30 -35.76 3.65
CA LEU A 24 -1.51 -34.42 4.23
C LEU A 24 -0.77 -34.26 5.54
N LEU A 25 -0.80 -35.27 6.40
CA LEU A 25 -0.07 -35.27 7.66
C LEU A 25 1.44 -35.19 7.45
N ILE A 26 1.99 -35.98 6.53
CA ILE A 26 3.41 -35.94 6.17
C ILE A 26 3.79 -34.54 5.62
N ALA A 27 2.96 -33.95 4.75
CA ALA A 27 3.23 -32.61 4.22
C ALA A 27 3.18 -31.53 5.33
N LEU A 28 2.25 -31.64 6.26
CA LEU A 28 2.17 -30.74 7.42
C LEU A 28 3.38 -30.89 8.33
N LEU A 29 3.77 -32.12 8.66
CA LEU A 29 4.95 -32.39 9.48
C LEU A 29 6.23 -31.89 8.80
N ALA A 30 6.36 -32.08 7.49
CA ALA A 30 7.49 -31.55 6.73
C ALA A 30 7.51 -30.00 6.73
N ALA A 31 6.36 -29.34 6.62
CA ALA A 31 6.26 -27.89 6.72
C ALA A 31 6.65 -27.39 8.12
N VAL A 32 6.14 -28.02 9.18
CA VAL A 32 6.50 -27.68 10.56
C VAL A 32 8.00 -27.91 10.79
N ALA A 33 8.54 -29.03 10.33
CA ALA A 33 9.97 -29.32 10.46
C ALA A 33 10.84 -28.30 9.71
N ALA A 34 10.42 -27.88 8.51
CA ALA A 34 11.12 -26.85 7.74
C ALA A 34 11.10 -25.49 8.46
N ILE A 35 9.95 -25.07 8.98
CA ILE A 35 9.85 -23.83 9.79
C ILE A 35 10.71 -23.93 11.03
N ALA A 36 10.65 -25.05 11.76
CA ALA A 36 11.44 -25.25 12.96
C ALA A 36 12.95 -25.24 12.64
N ALA A 37 13.38 -25.87 11.56
CA ALA A 37 14.77 -25.83 11.13
C ALA A 37 15.23 -24.42 10.76
N MET A 38 14.43 -23.67 9.99
CA MET A 38 14.72 -22.28 9.69
C MET A 38 14.79 -21.41 10.94
N GLU A 39 13.84 -21.51 11.83
CA GLU A 39 13.79 -20.70 13.03
C GLU A 39 14.88 -21.07 14.06
N CYS A 40 15.03 -22.37 14.37
CA CYS A 40 15.93 -22.81 15.42
C CYS A 40 17.41 -22.88 14.95
N ILE A 41 17.65 -23.17 13.69
CA ILE A 41 19.02 -23.33 13.17
C ILE A 41 19.46 -22.06 12.45
N VAL A 42 18.76 -21.65 11.37
CA VAL A 42 19.23 -20.55 10.51
C VAL A 42 19.12 -19.20 11.25
N PHE A 43 17.94 -18.82 11.71
CA PHE A 43 17.76 -17.53 12.38
C PHE A 43 18.34 -17.45 13.79
N ASN A 44 18.66 -18.57 14.41
CA ASN A 44 19.41 -18.66 15.65
C ASN A 44 20.87 -19.09 15.44
N LEU A 45 21.42 -19.01 14.24
CA LEU A 45 22.82 -19.28 13.95
C LEU A 45 23.77 -18.46 14.84
N PRO A 46 23.53 -17.17 15.14
CA PRO A 46 24.34 -16.40 16.09
C PRO A 46 24.42 -17.03 17.48
N PHE A 47 23.32 -17.56 18.01
CA PHE A 47 23.32 -18.29 19.28
C PHE A 47 24.25 -19.52 19.21
N TRP A 48 24.13 -20.33 18.16
CA TRP A 48 24.96 -21.55 18.02
C TRP A 48 26.44 -21.24 17.86
N ARG A 49 26.78 -20.16 17.16
CA ARG A 49 28.18 -19.71 16.99
C ARG A 49 28.79 -19.14 18.27
N THR A 50 27.96 -18.64 19.19
CA THR A 50 28.42 -18.00 20.44
C THR A 50 28.33 -18.92 21.68
N LEU A 51 28.11 -20.23 21.49
CA LEU A 51 28.08 -21.18 22.63
C LEU A 51 29.40 -21.22 23.41
N GLY A 52 30.53 -20.99 22.73
CA GLY A 52 31.86 -20.95 23.32
C GLY A 52 32.31 -19.58 23.80
N ALA A 53 31.42 -18.59 23.83
CA ALA A 53 31.74 -17.26 24.35
C ALA A 53 32.26 -17.34 25.77
N SER A 54 33.34 -16.62 26.07
CA SER A 54 34.09 -16.77 27.33
C SER A 54 33.30 -16.32 28.54
N THR A 55 32.53 -15.26 28.43
CA THR A 55 31.64 -14.78 29.51
C THR A 55 30.58 -13.80 29.01
N ASP A 56 29.42 -13.79 29.67
CA ASP A 56 28.36 -12.81 29.44
C ASP A 56 28.66 -11.44 30.08
N THR A 57 29.70 -11.33 30.87
CA THR A 57 29.91 -10.22 31.82
C THR A 57 31.06 -9.32 31.46
N ASN A 58 31.87 -9.65 30.47
CA ASN A 58 33.19 -9.04 30.40
C ASN A 58 33.33 -8.05 29.28
N ALA A 59 33.13 -6.87 29.62
CA ALA A 59 33.80 -5.62 29.28
C ALA A 59 32.98 -4.50 29.89
N VAL A 60 32.96 -4.49 31.18
CA VAL A 60 32.21 -3.47 31.95
C VAL A 60 32.93 -2.14 31.95
N HIS A 61 34.15 -2.06 31.45
CA HIS A 61 34.93 -0.82 31.42
C HIS A 61 35.13 -0.34 30.00
N ASN A 62 34.18 0.48 29.54
CA ASN A 62 34.32 1.18 28.28
C ASN A 62 35.07 2.49 28.51
N THR A 63 36.08 2.76 27.72
CA THR A 63 36.70 4.07 27.66
C THR A 63 35.90 4.92 26.65
N LEU A 64 35.41 6.07 27.11
CA LEU A 64 34.75 7.02 26.22
C LEU A 64 35.79 7.81 25.44
N GLY A 65 35.60 7.89 24.12
CA GLY A 65 36.32 8.85 23.28
C GLY A 65 35.99 10.28 23.67
N SER A 66 36.90 11.20 23.42
CA SER A 66 36.75 12.63 23.81
C SER A 66 35.59 13.35 23.11
N GLY A 67 34.95 12.70 22.13
CA GLY A 67 33.76 13.18 21.43
C GLY A 67 32.43 12.78 22.06
N LEU A 68 32.45 12.07 23.21
CA LEU A 68 31.26 11.65 23.93
C LEU A 68 31.30 12.19 25.38
N THR A 69 30.15 12.64 25.85
CA THR A 69 29.98 13.07 27.25
C THR A 69 28.78 12.33 27.84
N ARG A 70 28.97 11.76 29.04
CA ARG A 70 27.89 11.09 29.79
C ARG A 70 27.02 12.11 30.50
N ARG A 71 25.73 11.98 30.31
CA ARG A 71 24.70 12.81 30.95
C ARG A 71 24.33 12.25 32.33
N ASN A 72 23.63 13.07 33.13
CA ASN A 72 23.13 12.66 34.46
C ASN A 72 22.06 11.55 34.38
N ASP A 73 21.37 11.43 33.26
CA ASP A 73 20.37 10.39 32.97
C ASP A 73 20.99 9.08 32.42
N GLY A 74 22.33 8.96 32.39
CA GLY A 74 23.05 7.78 31.90
C GLY A 74 23.32 7.77 30.42
N MET A 75 22.57 8.52 29.62
CA MET A 75 22.72 8.59 28.16
C MET A 75 24.00 9.36 27.74
N LEU A 76 24.40 9.22 26.50
CA LEU A 76 25.56 9.92 25.94
C LEU A 76 25.12 11.09 25.06
N THR A 77 25.91 12.19 25.08
CA THR A 77 25.80 13.29 24.13
C THR A 77 27.03 13.31 23.23
N VAL A 78 26.81 13.47 21.93
CA VAL A 78 27.88 13.64 20.95
C VAL A 78 28.37 15.09 20.97
N THR A 79 29.59 15.28 21.38
CA THR A 79 30.26 16.62 21.43
C THR A 79 31.16 16.83 20.20
N ASP A 80 31.79 15.76 19.70
CA ASP A 80 32.63 15.76 18.49
C ASP A 80 32.41 14.44 17.74
N PRO A 81 31.69 14.43 16.61
CA PRO A 81 31.44 13.20 15.82
C PRO A 81 32.69 12.47 15.38
N THR A 82 33.81 13.18 15.18
CA THR A 82 35.09 12.60 14.73
C THR A 82 35.80 11.79 15.80
N LYS A 83 35.40 11.93 17.08
CA LYS A 83 35.97 11.28 18.25
C LYS A 83 34.93 10.59 19.14
N ALA A 84 33.71 10.39 18.60
CA ALA A 84 32.58 9.80 19.30
C ALA A 84 32.65 8.27 19.23
N TYR A 85 33.36 7.62 20.16
CA TYR A 85 33.47 6.15 20.21
C TYR A 85 33.48 5.63 21.66
N LEU A 86 33.08 4.35 21.80
CA LEU A 86 33.29 3.54 22.99
C LEU A 86 34.41 2.56 22.68
N GLU A 87 35.44 2.47 23.56
CA GLU A 87 36.55 1.54 23.39
C GLU A 87 36.50 0.44 24.46
N LEU A 88 36.68 -0.80 24.04
CA LEU A 88 36.71 -1.99 24.86
C LEU A 88 37.61 -3.05 24.22
N THR A 89 37.85 -4.16 24.92
CA THR A 89 38.70 -5.26 24.41
C THR A 89 37.89 -6.51 24.18
N ALA A 90 38.07 -7.17 23.05
CA ALA A 90 37.52 -8.48 22.71
C ALA A 90 38.60 -9.58 22.74
N ASP A 91 38.27 -10.74 23.25
CA ASP A 91 39.14 -11.92 23.29
C ASP A 91 39.00 -12.86 22.07
N GLY A 92 38.03 -12.57 21.19
CA GLY A 92 37.75 -13.34 19.98
C GLY A 92 36.93 -14.60 20.20
N THR A 93 36.44 -14.87 21.40
CA THR A 93 35.56 -16.05 21.67
C THR A 93 34.15 -15.87 21.14
N SER A 94 33.77 -14.66 20.77
CA SER A 94 32.50 -14.32 20.12
C SER A 94 32.71 -13.27 19.05
N ASP A 95 32.11 -13.46 17.88
CA ASP A 95 32.08 -12.47 16.80
C ASP A 95 31.05 -11.34 17.02
N TYR A 96 30.47 -11.25 18.20
CA TYR A 96 29.41 -10.31 18.47
C TYR A 96 29.70 -9.43 19.70
N LEU A 97 29.31 -8.19 19.56
CA LEU A 97 29.24 -7.20 20.64
C LEU A 97 27.79 -6.96 21.02
N ARG A 98 27.54 -6.48 22.22
CA ARG A 98 26.24 -5.98 22.65
C ARG A 98 26.40 -4.53 23.11
N ILE A 99 25.54 -3.68 22.60
CA ILE A 99 25.44 -2.27 23.02
C ILE A 99 24.26 -2.21 23.99
N ASP A 100 24.53 -1.77 25.20
CA ASP A 100 23.49 -1.58 26.22
C ASP A 100 22.90 -0.17 26.12
N THR A 101 21.59 -0.09 26.29
CA THR A 101 20.85 1.18 26.23
C THR A 101 20.13 1.44 27.54
N GLU A 102 19.79 2.70 27.77
CA GLU A 102 18.91 3.05 28.87
C GLU A 102 17.51 2.40 28.72
N SER A 103 16.83 2.30 29.85
CA SER A 103 15.47 1.75 29.85
C SER A 103 14.50 2.66 29.11
N SER A 104 13.50 2.06 28.43
CA SER A 104 12.46 2.80 27.69
C SER A 104 11.82 3.89 28.55
N LYS A 105 11.61 3.65 29.85
CA LYS A 105 11.03 4.64 30.77
C LYS A 105 11.89 5.91 30.92
N VAL A 106 13.21 5.75 30.97
CA VAL A 106 14.14 6.89 31.06
C VAL A 106 14.16 7.66 29.76
N ILE A 107 14.20 6.93 28.63
CA ILE A 107 14.20 7.50 27.29
C ILE A 107 12.90 8.27 27.04
N ASP A 108 11.75 7.71 27.36
CA ASP A 108 10.44 8.34 27.15
C ASP A 108 10.29 9.59 28.02
N LYS A 109 10.71 9.53 29.29
CA LYS A 109 10.72 10.70 30.17
C LYS A 109 11.61 11.82 29.62
N ALA A 110 12.78 11.48 29.08
CA ALA A 110 13.68 12.47 28.48
C ALA A 110 13.11 13.06 27.18
N ARG A 111 12.37 12.27 26.40
CA ARG A 111 11.64 12.75 25.22
C ARG A 111 10.51 13.71 25.60
N GLU A 112 9.70 13.34 26.60
CA GLU A 112 8.62 14.19 27.12
C GLU A 112 9.16 15.53 27.63
N GLN A 113 10.28 15.50 28.36
CA GLN A 113 10.95 16.72 28.84
C GLN A 113 11.44 17.60 27.68
N ALA A 114 12.09 17.00 26.69
CA ALA A 114 12.56 17.72 25.50
C ALA A 114 11.38 18.31 24.69
N GLU A 115 10.23 17.62 24.62
CA GLU A 115 9.01 18.13 23.99
C GLU A 115 8.38 19.29 24.75
N ALA A 116 8.37 19.19 26.08
CA ALA A 116 7.91 20.29 26.92
C ALA A 116 8.81 21.53 26.80
N GLU A 117 10.13 21.33 26.77
CA GLU A 117 11.12 22.44 26.55
C GLU A 117 10.97 23.03 25.15
N SER A 118 10.81 22.25 24.12
CA SER A 118 10.59 22.71 22.75
C SER A 118 9.32 23.55 22.62
N LYS A 119 8.23 23.15 23.29
CA LYS A 119 6.97 23.92 23.34
C LYS A 119 7.08 25.22 24.14
N ALA A 120 7.96 25.26 25.14
CA ALA A 120 8.14 26.45 25.99
C ALA A 120 9.11 27.49 25.39
N ASN A 121 10.00 27.07 24.51
CA ASN A 121 11.04 27.88 23.88
C ASN A 121 11.07 27.65 22.37
N ASP A 122 10.25 28.39 21.66
CA ASP A 122 10.10 28.27 20.18
C ASP A 122 11.39 28.48 19.38
N ASP A 123 12.39 29.18 20.00
CA ASP A 123 13.65 29.56 19.35
C ASP A 123 14.85 28.65 19.68
N LYS A 124 14.67 27.60 20.49
CA LYS A 124 15.77 26.68 20.84
C LYS A 124 15.62 25.33 20.23
N GLU A 125 16.62 24.92 19.48
CA GLU A 125 16.77 23.53 19.04
C GLU A 125 16.97 22.64 20.28
N VAL A 126 15.92 21.86 20.62
CA VAL A 126 15.95 20.92 21.75
C VAL A 126 16.19 19.52 21.19
N PHE A 127 17.37 18.98 21.49
CA PHE A 127 17.70 17.61 21.05
C PHE A 127 16.91 16.59 21.86
N LYS A 128 16.21 15.69 21.15
CA LYS A 128 15.50 14.54 21.71
C LYS A 128 16.39 13.30 21.68
N PRO A 129 16.25 12.36 22.65
CA PRO A 129 16.87 11.05 22.53
C PRO A 129 16.52 10.36 21.24
N LEU A 130 17.55 9.89 20.51
CA LEU A 130 17.38 9.26 19.22
C LEU A 130 16.62 7.92 19.33
N ALA A 131 15.71 7.68 18.39
CA ALA A 131 15.04 6.40 18.22
C ALA A 131 15.85 5.44 17.36
N THR A 132 16.65 5.97 16.43
CA THR A 132 17.57 5.20 15.58
C THR A 132 18.98 5.70 15.84
N ILE A 133 19.90 4.80 16.11
CA ILE A 133 21.30 5.09 16.42
C ILE A 133 22.16 4.39 15.37
N HIS A 134 23.04 5.13 14.70
CA HIS A 134 23.98 4.58 13.75
C HIS A 134 25.31 4.30 14.42
N VAL A 135 25.79 3.07 14.28
CA VAL A 135 27.05 2.59 14.92
C VAL A 135 27.91 1.86 13.90
N ARG A 136 29.24 1.89 14.15
CA ARG A 136 30.23 1.12 13.42
C ARG A 136 31.24 0.56 14.40
N ALA A 137 31.48 -0.75 14.39
CA ALA A 137 32.45 -1.41 15.23
C ALA A 137 33.71 -1.71 14.42
N ASP A 138 34.83 -1.10 14.81
CA ASP A 138 36.16 -1.36 14.26
C ASP A 138 36.93 -2.26 15.24
N VAL A 139 37.58 -3.33 14.75
CA VAL A 139 38.29 -4.30 15.57
C VAL A 139 39.77 -4.32 15.13
N ASP A 140 40.67 -4.06 16.06
CA ASP A 140 42.12 -4.01 15.86
C ASP A 140 42.55 -3.21 14.61
N GLY A 141 41.89 -2.05 14.42
CA GLY A 141 42.15 -1.14 13.30
C GLY A 141 41.45 -1.52 11.98
N ILE A 142 40.77 -2.66 11.92
CA ILE A 142 39.94 -3.04 10.76
C ILE A 142 38.59 -2.40 10.86
N THR A 143 38.24 -1.59 9.86
CA THR A 143 36.94 -0.91 9.80
C THR A 143 35.80 -1.88 9.54
N GLY A 144 34.83 -1.91 10.45
CA GLY A 144 33.63 -2.71 10.32
C GLY A 144 32.54 -2.04 9.48
N GLN A 145 31.42 -2.70 9.38
CA GLN A 145 30.25 -2.18 8.65
C GLN A 145 29.41 -1.27 9.55
N ALA A 146 28.94 -0.17 8.99
CA ALA A 146 27.94 0.67 9.64
C ALA A 146 26.60 -0.07 9.73
N GLN A 147 25.96 -0.02 10.89
CA GLN A 147 24.63 -0.58 11.16
C GLN A 147 23.82 0.44 11.97
N SER A 148 22.52 0.24 11.99
CA SER A 148 21.63 1.02 12.85
C SER A 148 20.98 0.12 13.88
N MET A 149 20.66 0.68 15.05
CA MET A 149 19.98 0.00 16.13
C MET A 149 18.87 0.89 16.71
N ASN A 150 17.97 0.27 17.44
CA ASN A 150 16.89 0.96 18.15
C ASN A 150 16.83 0.46 19.60
N PRO A 151 16.68 1.32 20.61
CA PRO A 151 16.69 0.95 22.02
C PRO A 151 15.61 -0.08 22.42
N ASP A 152 14.46 -0.07 21.74
CA ASP A 152 13.35 -0.96 22.04
C ASP A 152 13.40 -2.27 21.24
N ALA A 153 14.28 -2.36 20.24
CA ALA A 153 14.50 -3.56 19.42
C ALA A 153 15.71 -4.35 19.95
N ILE A 154 15.56 -5.08 21.04
CA ILE A 154 16.65 -5.73 21.81
C ILE A 154 17.62 -6.52 20.94
N ARG A 155 17.15 -7.21 19.88
CA ARG A 155 18.02 -7.98 18.99
C ARG A 155 18.92 -7.09 18.13
N SER A 156 18.52 -5.84 17.86
CA SER A 156 19.34 -4.87 17.13
C SER A 156 20.53 -4.34 17.94
N HIS A 157 20.56 -4.57 19.26
CA HIS A 157 21.69 -4.22 20.12
C HIS A 157 22.94 -5.09 19.88
N TYR A 158 22.77 -6.24 19.23
CA TYR A 158 23.90 -7.09 18.88
C TYR A 158 24.50 -6.63 17.55
N VAL A 159 25.81 -6.42 17.55
CA VAL A 159 26.59 -5.95 16.40
C VAL A 159 27.62 -6.99 16.05
N LYS A 160 27.70 -7.37 14.79
CA LYS A 160 28.73 -8.34 14.31
C LYS A 160 30.06 -7.63 14.17
N ALA A 161 31.05 -8.09 14.92
CA ALA A 161 32.39 -7.54 14.95
C ALA A 161 33.42 -8.68 15.20
N PRO A 162 33.75 -9.46 14.16
CA PRO A 162 34.65 -10.61 14.31
C PRO A 162 36.09 -10.15 14.57
N GLY A 163 36.77 -10.87 15.45
CA GLY A 163 38.18 -10.67 15.77
C GLY A 163 38.42 -10.47 17.26
N ALA A 164 39.72 -10.37 17.62
CA ALA A 164 40.18 -10.10 18.98
C ALA A 164 41.04 -8.84 18.98
N GLY A 165 41.14 -8.20 20.13
CA GLY A 165 41.93 -6.99 20.30
C GLY A 165 41.11 -5.77 20.72
N ILE A 166 41.58 -4.59 20.40
CA ILE A 166 40.91 -3.33 20.73
C ILE A 166 39.72 -3.12 19.79
N VAL A 167 38.54 -2.95 20.38
CA VAL A 167 37.32 -2.66 19.65
C VAL A 167 36.91 -1.22 19.90
N ARG A 168 36.65 -0.48 18.82
CA ARG A 168 36.07 0.87 18.87
C ARG A 168 34.69 0.86 18.23
N ILE A 169 33.68 1.17 19.03
CA ILE A 169 32.29 1.34 18.56
C ILE A 169 32.07 2.83 18.32
N TRP A 170 32.12 3.24 17.07
CA TRP A 170 31.86 4.62 16.66
C TRP A 170 30.35 4.91 16.67
N ILE A 171 29.98 5.99 17.33
CA ILE A 171 28.64 6.57 17.26
C ILE A 171 28.64 7.54 16.07
N GLN A 172 27.86 7.22 15.04
CA GLN A 172 27.85 7.97 13.77
C GLN A 172 26.68 8.96 13.74
N GLU A 173 26.61 9.81 14.76
CA GLU A 173 25.54 10.81 14.93
C GLU A 173 26.12 12.23 14.93
N GLU A 174 25.25 13.22 14.68
CA GLU A 174 25.62 14.62 14.62
C GLU A 174 25.98 15.19 16.01
N ARG A 175 26.68 16.31 16.01
CA ARG A 175 27.02 17.04 17.23
C ARG A 175 25.72 17.52 17.93
N GLY A 176 25.64 17.31 19.23
CA GLY A 176 24.46 17.60 20.04
C GLY A 176 23.50 16.45 20.21
N ALA A 177 23.57 15.41 19.36
CA ALA A 177 22.69 14.27 19.42
C ALA A 177 22.75 13.57 20.79
N ILE A 178 21.56 13.25 21.35
CA ILE A 178 21.42 12.50 22.59
C ILE A 178 21.23 11.02 22.22
N VAL A 179 22.22 10.21 22.57
CA VAL A 179 22.28 8.80 22.24
C VAL A 179 21.96 7.97 23.49
N PRO A 180 20.87 7.21 23.53
CA PRO A 180 20.47 6.42 24.69
C PRO A 180 21.31 5.14 24.89
N VAL A 181 22.60 5.23 24.68
CA VAL A 181 23.60 4.18 24.90
C VAL A 181 24.24 4.39 26.27
N THR A 182 24.37 3.35 27.06
CA THR A 182 25.05 3.37 28.36
C THR A 182 26.44 2.77 28.26
N ASP A 183 26.55 1.56 27.79
CA ASP A 183 27.78 0.77 27.72
C ASP A 183 27.78 -0.19 26.51
N ALA A 184 28.91 -0.86 26.30
CA ALA A 184 29.03 -1.94 25.33
C ALA A 184 29.77 -3.13 25.95
N ARG A 185 29.48 -4.34 25.48
CA ARG A 185 30.08 -5.58 25.94
C ARG A 185 30.63 -6.38 24.76
N ALA A 186 31.83 -6.92 24.94
CA ALA A 186 32.42 -7.89 24.01
C ALA A 186 32.24 -9.32 24.54
N ASN A 187 32.60 -10.29 23.72
CA ASN A 187 32.60 -11.72 24.04
C ASN A 187 31.22 -12.24 24.50
N VAL A 188 30.16 -11.64 23.97
CA VAL A 188 28.79 -11.90 24.41
C VAL A 188 28.19 -13.12 23.73
N ARG A 189 27.36 -13.82 24.48
CA ARG A 189 26.46 -14.85 23.94
C ARG A 189 25.20 -14.20 23.38
N VAL A 190 24.91 -14.48 22.10
CA VAL A 190 23.62 -14.08 21.53
C VAL A 190 22.53 -15.01 22.03
N PRO A 191 21.41 -14.50 22.60
CA PRO A 191 20.37 -15.35 23.14
C PRO A 191 19.61 -16.12 22.05
N PHE A 192 19.14 -17.33 22.40
CA PHE A 192 18.22 -18.09 21.58
C PHE A 192 16.83 -17.46 21.69
N VAL A 193 16.27 -17.02 20.55
CA VAL A 193 14.95 -16.37 20.53
C VAL A 193 14.10 -16.92 19.39
N ILE A 194 12.91 -17.43 19.74
CA ILE A 194 11.87 -17.77 18.77
C ILE A 194 11.04 -16.50 18.49
N ASN A 195 11.03 -16.07 17.25
CA ASN A 195 10.24 -14.91 16.83
C ASN A 195 8.94 -15.36 16.15
N TRP A 196 7.81 -15.18 16.84
CA TRP A 196 6.51 -15.63 16.35
C TRP A 196 6.05 -14.91 15.08
N MET A 197 6.43 -13.65 14.87
CA MET A 197 6.14 -12.94 13.61
C MET A 197 6.82 -13.62 12.43
N ARG A 198 8.07 -14.01 12.59
CA ARG A 198 8.87 -14.71 11.57
C ARG A 198 8.30 -16.11 11.31
N VAL A 199 7.95 -16.85 12.36
CA VAL A 199 7.28 -18.15 12.24
C VAL A 199 5.96 -18.02 11.49
N LEU A 200 5.14 -17.02 11.83
CA LEU A 200 3.87 -16.75 11.14
C LEU A 200 4.10 -16.38 9.67
N ALA A 201 5.07 -15.53 9.37
CA ALA A 201 5.41 -15.14 8.00
C ALA A 201 5.81 -16.36 7.15
N MET A 202 6.67 -17.24 7.68
CA MET A 202 7.05 -18.48 7.02
C MET A 202 5.85 -19.41 6.81
N ALA A 203 5.00 -19.55 7.83
CA ALA A 203 3.78 -20.37 7.74
C ALA A 203 2.81 -19.83 6.67
N LEU A 204 2.63 -18.51 6.58
CA LEU A 204 1.79 -17.87 5.56
C LEU A 204 2.34 -18.10 4.14
N VAL A 205 3.65 -17.96 3.93
CA VAL A 205 4.28 -18.24 2.63
C VAL A 205 4.06 -19.70 2.22
N LEU A 206 4.30 -20.65 3.13
CA LEU A 206 4.06 -22.07 2.85
C LEU A 206 2.58 -22.37 2.59
N LEU A 207 1.67 -21.72 3.33
CA LEU A 207 0.23 -21.85 3.10
C LEU A 207 -0.16 -21.31 1.72
N MET A 208 0.32 -20.15 1.31
CA MET A 208 0.07 -19.59 -0.03
C MET A 208 0.58 -20.53 -1.12
N ILE A 209 1.78 -21.07 -0.99
CA ILE A 209 2.32 -22.06 -1.92
C ILE A 209 1.44 -23.31 -1.94
N ALA A 210 1.05 -23.85 -0.79
CA ALA A 210 0.21 -25.03 -0.69
C ALA A 210 -1.17 -24.85 -1.34
N VAL A 211 -1.76 -23.65 -1.17
CA VAL A 211 -3.07 -23.26 -1.70
C VAL A 211 -3.02 -23.05 -3.21
N TRP A 212 -2.02 -22.33 -3.71
CA TRP A 212 -1.93 -21.92 -5.12
C TRP A 212 -1.16 -22.88 -6.03
N ARG A 213 -0.38 -23.83 -5.47
CA ARG A 213 0.37 -24.79 -6.30
C ARG A 213 -0.52 -25.47 -7.34
N PRO A 214 -0.04 -25.69 -8.57
CA PRO A 214 -0.76 -26.43 -9.57
C PRO A 214 -1.17 -27.81 -9.06
N GLY A 215 -2.45 -28.17 -9.25
CA GLY A 215 -2.99 -29.42 -8.73
C GLY A 215 -3.64 -29.34 -7.36
N SER A 216 -3.61 -28.20 -6.66
CA SER A 216 -4.38 -27.98 -5.44
C SER A 216 -5.89 -28.12 -5.73
N ARG A 217 -6.69 -28.39 -4.68
CA ARG A 217 -8.15 -28.52 -4.82
C ARG A 217 -8.81 -27.25 -5.36
N LEU A 218 -8.24 -26.07 -5.06
CA LEU A 218 -8.80 -24.79 -5.48
C LEU A 218 -8.78 -24.60 -7.01
N TRP A 219 -7.90 -25.28 -7.74
CA TRP A 219 -7.91 -25.28 -9.21
C TRP A 219 -9.08 -26.06 -9.82
N ARG A 220 -9.75 -26.92 -9.01
CA ARG A 220 -10.89 -27.74 -9.46
C ARG A 220 -12.24 -27.13 -9.08
N ILE A 221 -12.26 -26.19 -8.13
CA ILE A 221 -13.47 -25.52 -7.67
C ILE A 221 -13.70 -24.31 -8.57
N THR A 222 -14.83 -24.28 -9.27
CA THR A 222 -15.25 -23.14 -10.09
C THR A 222 -15.72 -22.00 -9.21
N LEU A 223 -15.35 -20.77 -9.56
CA LEU A 223 -15.86 -19.57 -8.91
C LEU A 223 -17.37 -19.44 -9.19
N ASP A 224 -18.16 -19.49 -8.15
CA ASP A 224 -19.61 -19.29 -8.19
C ASP A 224 -20.00 -18.19 -7.17
N PRO A 225 -20.19 -16.94 -7.63
CA PRO A 225 -20.61 -15.85 -6.74
C PRO A 225 -22.00 -16.03 -6.14
N SER A 226 -22.81 -17.00 -6.61
CA SER A 226 -24.13 -17.32 -6.05
C SER A 226 -24.06 -18.29 -4.87
N SER A 227 -22.97 -19.06 -4.77
CA SER A 227 -22.77 -20.07 -3.73
C SER A 227 -22.56 -19.44 -2.34
N THR A 228 -23.46 -19.76 -1.40
CA THR A 228 -23.36 -19.28 -0.01
C THR A 228 -22.06 -19.74 0.66
N ARG A 229 -21.59 -20.97 0.38
CA ARG A 229 -20.32 -21.48 0.93
C ARG A 229 -19.13 -20.67 0.47
N GLN A 230 -19.09 -20.28 -0.81
CA GLN A 230 -17.99 -19.47 -1.34
C GLN A 230 -18.07 -18.03 -0.82
N ARG A 231 -19.24 -17.46 -0.63
CA ARG A 231 -19.43 -16.15 0.02
C ARG A 231 -18.93 -16.16 1.45
N LEU A 232 -19.29 -17.17 2.23
CA LEU A 232 -18.81 -17.31 3.63
C LEU A 232 -17.29 -17.53 3.66
N ALA A 233 -16.72 -18.32 2.76
CA ALA A 233 -15.26 -18.47 2.64
C ALA A 233 -14.58 -17.15 2.28
N PHE A 234 -15.15 -16.35 1.39
CA PHE A 234 -14.64 -15.03 1.04
C PHE A 234 -14.70 -14.06 2.23
N VAL A 235 -15.82 -14.03 2.96
CA VAL A 235 -15.94 -13.24 4.20
C VAL A 235 -14.91 -13.68 5.23
N GLY A 236 -14.71 -14.99 5.41
CA GLY A 236 -13.70 -15.53 6.32
C GLY A 236 -12.26 -15.15 5.91
N LEU A 237 -11.96 -15.14 4.61
CA LEU A 237 -10.66 -14.67 4.11
C LEU A 237 -10.46 -13.16 4.31
N LEU A 238 -11.51 -12.36 4.12
CA LEU A 238 -11.47 -10.92 4.37
C LEU A 238 -11.44 -10.58 5.86
N ALA A 239 -11.92 -11.47 6.72
CA ALA A 239 -11.86 -11.26 8.17
C ALA A 239 -10.43 -11.09 8.69
N ILE A 240 -9.44 -11.77 8.07
CA ILE A 240 -8.02 -11.69 8.49
C ILE A 240 -7.47 -10.27 8.27
N PRO A 241 -7.43 -9.71 7.04
CA PRO A 241 -6.98 -8.33 6.85
C PRO A 241 -7.88 -7.32 7.59
N THR A 242 -9.18 -7.57 7.68
CA THR A 242 -10.10 -6.71 8.45
C THR A 242 -9.72 -6.66 9.93
N LEU A 243 -9.38 -7.80 10.53
CA LEU A 243 -8.95 -7.86 11.92
C LEU A 243 -7.61 -7.15 12.12
N LEU A 244 -6.63 -7.43 11.25
CA LEU A 244 -5.30 -6.82 11.35
C LEU A 244 -5.37 -5.29 11.17
N ILE A 245 -6.04 -4.83 10.12
CA ILE A 245 -6.22 -3.39 9.87
C ILE A 245 -7.11 -2.77 10.97
N GLY A 246 -8.12 -3.49 11.45
CA GLY A 246 -8.97 -3.06 12.56
C GLY A 246 -8.20 -2.84 13.86
N VAL A 247 -7.24 -3.73 14.18
CA VAL A 247 -6.33 -3.53 15.32
C VAL A 247 -5.46 -2.28 15.11
N SER A 248 -4.94 -2.08 13.90
CA SER A 248 -4.19 -0.86 13.57
C SER A 248 -5.05 0.40 13.71
N ILE A 249 -6.30 0.38 13.21
CA ILE A 249 -7.24 1.50 13.40
C ILE A 249 -7.43 1.81 14.89
N ILE A 250 -7.71 0.79 15.70
CA ILE A 250 -7.91 0.97 17.15
C ILE A 250 -6.64 1.54 17.80
N HIS A 251 -5.48 1.02 17.43
CA HIS A 251 -4.19 1.53 17.93
C HIS A 251 -4.01 3.02 17.60
N GLU A 252 -4.24 3.42 16.34
CA GLU A 252 -4.11 4.80 15.92
C GLU A 252 -5.12 5.72 16.62
N LEU A 253 -6.36 5.27 16.82
CA LEU A 253 -7.38 6.04 17.54
C LEU A 253 -7.00 6.33 19.00
N TRP A 254 -6.17 5.47 19.63
CA TRP A 254 -5.78 5.62 21.03
C TRP A 254 -4.43 6.28 21.22
N TYR A 255 -3.50 6.11 20.29
CA TYR A 255 -2.10 6.47 20.48
C TYR A 255 -1.55 7.46 19.45
N ALA A 256 -2.20 7.64 18.30
CA ALA A 256 -1.68 8.57 17.30
C ALA A 256 -1.89 10.02 17.76
N SER A 257 -0.84 10.80 17.63
CA SER A 257 -0.87 12.26 17.75
C SER A 257 -0.61 12.88 16.39
N PRO A 258 -1.15 14.07 16.11
CA PRO A 258 -0.85 14.80 14.89
C PRO A 258 0.66 15.02 14.77
N LEU A 259 1.20 14.73 13.59
CA LEU A 259 2.60 15.03 13.28
C LEU A 259 2.69 16.50 12.88
N VAL A 260 3.14 17.31 13.82
CA VAL A 260 3.41 18.75 13.63
C VAL A 260 4.80 19.02 14.13
N PHE A 261 5.64 19.62 13.30
CA PHE A 261 6.97 20.07 13.72
C PHE A 261 7.36 21.35 12.98
N HIS A 262 8.17 22.14 13.63
CA HIS A 262 8.75 23.36 13.13
C HIS A 262 10.26 23.35 13.35
N VAL A 263 11.00 23.83 12.37
CA VAL A 263 12.43 24.07 12.47
C VAL A 263 12.64 25.57 12.31
N SER A 264 13.38 26.19 13.23
CA SER A 264 13.64 27.64 13.19
C SER A 264 14.26 28.04 11.85
N GLY A 265 13.68 29.04 11.19
CA GLY A 265 14.11 29.49 9.86
C GLY A 265 13.60 28.61 8.69
N ASP A 266 12.75 27.64 8.95
CA ASP A 266 12.12 26.77 7.95
C ASP A 266 10.59 26.77 8.09
N TYR A 267 9.92 26.02 7.23
CA TYR A 267 8.45 25.88 7.25
C TYR A 267 7.96 25.12 8.48
N THR A 268 6.71 25.36 8.82
CA THR A 268 5.95 24.50 9.73
C THR A 268 5.33 23.36 8.93
N TYR A 269 5.67 22.13 9.31
CA TYR A 269 5.16 20.91 8.72
C TYR A 269 4.01 20.38 9.58
N ASP A 270 2.79 20.50 9.09
CA ASP A 270 1.58 20.03 9.78
C ASP A 270 0.85 19.01 8.90
N PHE A 271 0.79 17.77 9.39
CA PHE A 271 0.21 16.65 8.67
C PHE A 271 -1.27 16.39 9.04
N ASP A 272 -1.89 17.26 9.86
CA ASP A 272 -3.31 17.14 10.25
C ASP A 272 -4.26 18.00 9.39
N GLN A 273 -3.95 18.19 8.11
CA GLN A 273 -4.77 19.04 7.22
C GLN A 273 -6.25 18.68 7.23
N TYR A 274 -6.61 17.39 7.25
CA TYR A 274 -8.02 16.96 7.26
C TYR A 274 -8.70 17.20 8.60
N GLY A 275 -7.96 17.19 9.71
CA GLY A 275 -8.44 17.62 11.02
C GLY A 275 -8.82 19.10 11.01
N HIS A 276 -7.93 19.97 10.51
CA HIS A 276 -8.20 21.40 10.37
C HIS A 276 -9.38 21.68 9.42
N VAL A 277 -9.51 20.92 8.32
CA VAL A 277 -10.69 21.04 7.44
C VAL A 277 -11.97 20.66 8.18
N ALA A 278 -11.95 19.62 9.02
CA ALA A 278 -13.11 19.22 9.80
C ALA A 278 -13.50 20.29 10.83
N ASP A 279 -12.53 20.86 11.53
CA ASP A 279 -12.75 21.95 12.47
C ASP A 279 -13.33 23.19 11.79
N ALA A 280 -12.81 23.58 10.62
CA ALA A 280 -13.33 24.69 9.81
C ALA A 280 -14.77 24.44 9.36
N LEU A 281 -15.08 23.23 8.87
CA LEU A 281 -16.44 22.85 8.46
C LEU A 281 -17.42 22.87 9.62
N VAL A 282 -17.04 22.36 10.79
CA VAL A 282 -17.88 22.41 12.00
C VAL A 282 -18.13 23.85 12.45
N ALA A 283 -17.13 24.73 12.30
CA ALA A 283 -17.24 26.15 12.58
C ALA A 283 -17.96 26.96 11.47
N GLY A 284 -18.36 26.32 10.35
CA GLY A 284 -19.02 26.99 9.22
C GLY A 284 -18.13 27.90 8.41
N ARG A 285 -16.80 27.66 8.42
CA ARG A 285 -15.80 28.46 7.71
C ARG A 285 -15.23 27.71 6.50
N PRO A 286 -14.96 28.39 5.36
CA PRO A 286 -14.32 27.79 4.21
C PRO A 286 -12.77 27.74 4.31
N TRP A 287 -12.17 28.49 5.25
CA TRP A 287 -10.74 28.57 5.50
C TRP A 287 -10.35 27.88 6.81
N LEU A 288 -9.07 27.52 6.94
CA LEU A 288 -8.51 26.90 8.12
C LEU A 288 -8.19 27.95 9.20
N ASP A 289 -8.47 27.63 10.45
CA ASP A 289 -8.19 28.49 11.61
C ASP A 289 -6.72 28.38 12.02
N LEU A 290 -5.85 28.81 11.14
CA LEU A 290 -4.41 28.78 11.33
C LEU A 290 -3.84 30.20 11.33
N PRO A 291 -2.87 30.50 12.19
CA PRO A 291 -2.28 31.84 12.27
C PRO A 291 -1.57 32.23 10.98
N VAL A 292 -1.69 33.49 10.60
CA VAL A 292 -1.01 34.10 9.47
C VAL A 292 -0.05 35.15 10.00
N PRO A 293 1.27 35.04 9.79
CA PRO A 293 2.23 36.07 10.18
C PRO A 293 1.96 37.42 9.50
N GLU A 294 2.11 38.50 10.23
CA GLU A 294 1.88 39.85 9.67
C GLU A 294 2.79 40.13 8.46
N GLN A 295 4.04 39.65 8.51
CA GLN A 295 5.00 39.79 7.41
C GLN A 295 4.51 39.08 6.14
N LEU A 296 3.84 37.91 6.28
CA LEU A 296 3.25 37.21 5.15
C LEU A 296 2.04 37.98 4.61
N ALA A 297 1.17 38.46 5.49
CA ALA A 297 0.00 39.22 5.12
C ALA A 297 0.33 40.54 4.41
N ALA A 298 1.47 41.13 4.71
CA ALA A 298 1.93 42.38 4.13
C ALA A 298 2.68 42.25 2.81
N THR A 299 3.01 41.01 2.37
CA THR A 299 3.80 40.82 1.15
C THR A 299 2.93 40.78 -0.11
N GLU A 300 3.37 41.43 -1.21
CA GLU A 300 2.70 41.43 -2.50
C GLU A 300 2.92 40.12 -3.27
N HIS A 301 4.03 39.40 -2.98
CA HIS A 301 4.44 38.22 -3.72
C HIS A 301 4.61 36.98 -2.82
N PRO A 302 3.55 36.49 -2.16
CA PRO A 302 3.65 35.40 -1.17
C PRO A 302 4.06 34.06 -1.79
N TYR A 303 3.90 33.89 -3.11
CA TYR A 303 4.22 32.64 -3.80
C TYR A 303 5.65 32.55 -4.29
N ASP A 304 6.36 33.68 -4.37
CA ASP A 304 7.76 33.68 -4.80
C ASP A 304 8.66 32.99 -3.75
N VAL A 305 9.49 32.05 -4.21
CA VAL A 305 10.33 31.24 -3.33
C VAL A 305 11.38 32.07 -2.59
N VAL A 306 11.95 33.09 -3.27
CA VAL A 306 12.96 33.96 -2.67
C VAL A 306 12.33 34.83 -1.58
N THR A 307 11.15 35.36 -1.85
CA THR A 307 10.37 36.11 -0.87
C THR A 307 10.06 35.29 0.37
N ARG A 308 9.60 34.05 0.19
CA ARG A 308 9.33 33.12 1.32
C ARG A 308 10.60 32.79 2.11
N ALA A 309 11.72 32.54 1.43
CA ALA A 309 12.99 32.30 2.09
C ALA A 309 13.44 33.53 2.94
N GLN A 310 13.21 34.73 2.44
CA GLN A 310 13.49 35.97 3.20
C GLN A 310 12.55 36.11 4.39
N LEU A 311 11.26 35.80 4.24
CA LEU A 311 10.30 35.81 5.36
C LEU A 311 10.75 34.86 6.48
N LEU A 312 11.12 33.63 6.12
CA LEU A 312 11.60 32.62 7.06
C LEU A 312 12.91 33.07 7.74
N ALA A 313 13.86 33.60 6.99
CA ALA A 313 15.12 34.13 7.53
C ALA A 313 14.92 35.32 8.48
N ASN A 314 13.83 36.08 8.28
CA ASN A 314 13.45 37.20 9.14
C ASN A 314 12.54 36.77 10.31
N GLY A 315 12.36 35.48 10.55
CA GLY A 315 11.60 34.93 11.66
C GLY A 315 10.07 34.93 11.47
N ALA A 316 9.57 35.07 10.24
CA ALA A 316 8.14 34.94 9.98
C ALA A 316 7.71 33.47 10.18
N SER A 317 6.89 33.20 11.19
CA SER A 317 6.42 31.84 11.56
C SER A 317 5.00 31.96 12.15
N PRO A 318 4.14 30.95 11.89
CA PRO A 318 4.35 29.77 11.05
C PRO A 318 4.05 30.00 9.57
N LEU A 319 4.89 29.49 8.68
CA LEU A 319 4.60 29.30 7.28
C LEU A 319 4.35 27.81 7.04
N TYR A 320 3.13 27.43 6.64
CA TYR A 320 2.75 26.01 6.54
C TYR A 320 3.16 25.41 5.21
N TRP A 321 3.95 24.33 5.24
CA TRP A 321 4.34 23.57 4.06
C TRP A 321 3.16 22.77 3.50
N ASP A 322 2.99 22.84 2.15
CA ASP A 322 1.91 22.16 1.42
C ASP A 322 0.47 22.57 1.82
N TYR A 323 0.33 23.78 2.39
CA TYR A 323 -0.97 24.44 2.55
C TYR A 323 -1.13 25.52 1.47
N ALA A 324 -2.36 25.74 1.03
CA ALA A 324 -2.67 26.84 0.11
C ALA A 324 -2.92 28.13 0.90
N TYR A 325 -2.20 29.18 0.54
CA TYR A 325 -2.42 30.52 1.07
C TYR A 325 -3.14 31.36 0.02
N TYR A 326 -4.33 31.88 0.32
CA TYR A 326 -5.11 32.66 -0.62
C TYR A 326 -5.96 33.70 0.13
N ASP A 327 -5.96 34.94 -0.34
CA ASP A 327 -6.74 36.07 0.23
C ASP A 327 -6.62 36.17 1.77
N GLY A 328 -5.40 36.13 2.28
CA GLY A 328 -5.10 36.27 3.71
C GLY A 328 -5.45 35.06 4.59
N HIS A 329 -5.79 33.93 4.03
CA HIS A 329 -6.21 32.73 4.76
C HIS A 329 -5.48 31.47 4.28
N TRP A 330 -5.39 30.50 5.17
CA TRP A 330 -4.91 29.16 4.85
C TRP A 330 -6.04 28.23 4.43
N TYR A 331 -5.77 27.41 3.43
CA TYR A 331 -6.71 26.40 2.90
C TYR A 331 -6.01 25.09 2.66
N SER A 332 -6.76 23.98 2.73
CA SER A 332 -6.36 22.72 2.13
C SER A 332 -6.79 22.70 0.66
N TYR A 333 -5.87 22.38 -0.23
CA TYR A 333 -6.15 22.18 -1.66
C TYR A 333 -6.58 20.75 -1.99
N PHE A 334 -6.57 19.85 -1.01
CA PHE A 334 -7.10 18.50 -1.15
C PHE A 334 -8.63 18.49 -1.19
N GLY A 335 -9.18 17.44 -1.80
CA GLY A 335 -10.63 17.30 -1.89
C GLY A 335 -11.30 17.23 -0.50
N VAL A 336 -12.39 17.97 -0.34
CA VAL A 336 -13.10 18.12 0.95
C VAL A 336 -13.92 16.89 1.35
N LEU A 337 -14.25 16.02 0.40
CA LEU A 337 -15.21 14.94 0.66
C LEU A 337 -14.75 13.92 1.70
N PRO A 338 -13.48 13.52 1.79
CA PRO A 338 -13.01 12.68 2.89
C PRO A 338 -13.24 13.32 4.26
N ALA A 339 -13.03 14.64 4.40
CA ALA A 339 -13.34 15.36 5.63
C ALA A 339 -14.83 15.26 5.98
N VAL A 340 -15.71 15.51 5.02
CA VAL A 340 -17.17 15.44 5.21
C VAL A 340 -17.65 14.04 5.58
N LEU A 341 -17.05 12.99 4.99
CA LEU A 341 -17.51 11.61 5.19
C LEU A 341 -16.96 10.94 6.45
N LEU A 342 -15.73 11.29 6.88
CA LEU A 342 -15.04 10.62 7.99
C LEU A 342 -14.69 11.57 9.14
N PHE A 343 -13.99 12.66 8.86
CA PHE A 343 -13.41 13.50 9.91
C PHE A 343 -14.49 14.32 10.65
N VAL A 344 -15.42 14.96 9.93
CA VAL A 344 -16.53 15.72 10.54
C VAL A 344 -17.42 14.85 11.41
N PRO A 345 -17.96 13.70 10.93
CA PRO A 345 -18.74 12.82 11.78
C PRO A 345 -18.00 12.34 13.03
N TYR A 346 -16.73 11.98 12.87
CA TYR A 346 -15.90 11.56 14.00
C TYR A 346 -15.70 12.71 15.00
N ARG A 347 -15.35 13.91 14.52
CA ARG A 347 -15.18 15.13 15.33
C ARG A 347 -16.42 15.45 16.16
N LEU A 348 -17.59 15.34 15.54
CA LEU A 348 -18.88 15.59 16.21
C LEU A 348 -19.22 14.52 17.27
N LEU A 349 -18.81 13.27 17.06
CA LEU A 349 -19.10 12.16 17.97
C LEU A 349 -18.06 12.00 19.07
N ALA A 350 -16.78 12.12 18.75
CA ALA A 350 -15.68 11.90 19.67
C ALA A 350 -15.20 13.15 20.40
N GLY A 351 -15.51 14.36 19.89
CA GLY A 351 -15.08 15.63 20.48
C GLY A 351 -13.64 16.05 20.13
N HIS A 352 -12.89 15.22 19.40
CA HIS A 352 -11.53 15.49 18.91
C HIS A 352 -11.36 15.04 17.46
N ASN A 353 -10.25 15.42 16.80
CA ASN A 353 -10.00 15.08 15.41
C ASN A 353 -9.69 13.60 15.22
N LEU A 354 -10.12 13.06 14.07
CA LEU A 354 -9.77 11.70 13.63
C LEU A 354 -8.30 11.67 13.21
N PRO A 355 -7.46 10.78 13.76
CA PRO A 355 -6.10 10.62 13.28
C PRO A 355 -6.07 10.28 11.78
N THR A 356 -5.20 10.95 11.02
CA THR A 356 -5.07 10.77 9.57
C THR A 356 -4.76 9.32 9.19
N SER A 357 -3.88 8.64 9.96
CA SER A 357 -3.56 7.23 9.78
C SER A 357 -4.77 6.30 9.97
N ALA A 358 -5.61 6.55 10.98
CA ALA A 358 -6.83 5.78 11.19
C ALA A 358 -7.82 5.96 10.03
N ALA A 359 -7.98 7.18 9.53
CA ALA A 359 -8.83 7.47 8.36
C ALA A 359 -8.33 6.73 7.12
N GLU A 360 -7.01 6.73 6.87
CA GLU A 360 -6.39 6.02 5.76
C GLU A 360 -6.63 4.51 5.86
N TYR A 361 -6.41 3.90 7.02
CA TYR A 361 -6.67 2.48 7.23
C TYR A 361 -8.15 2.10 7.00
N ILE A 362 -9.10 2.94 7.42
CA ILE A 362 -10.53 2.74 7.15
C ILE A 362 -10.78 2.73 5.63
N LEU A 363 -10.27 3.72 4.92
CA LEU A 363 -10.46 3.86 3.47
C LEU A 363 -9.81 2.71 2.70
N VAL A 364 -8.59 2.31 3.06
CA VAL A 364 -7.89 1.21 2.41
C VAL A 364 -8.58 -0.13 2.69
N LEU A 365 -9.11 -0.34 3.89
CA LEU A 365 -9.91 -1.54 4.19
C LEU A 365 -11.16 -1.62 3.30
N LEU A 366 -11.88 -0.52 3.15
CA LEU A 366 -13.05 -0.43 2.27
C LEU A 366 -12.64 -0.64 0.80
N PHE A 367 -11.51 -0.07 0.38
CA PHE A 367 -10.95 -0.30 -0.95
C PHE A 367 -10.64 -1.78 -1.19
N ILE A 368 -9.97 -2.47 -0.28
CA ILE A 368 -9.67 -3.91 -0.39
C ILE A 368 -10.95 -4.71 -0.61
N ILE A 369 -12.01 -4.41 0.17
CA ILE A 369 -13.30 -5.10 0.06
C ILE A 369 -13.95 -4.83 -1.30
N PHE A 370 -14.16 -3.57 -1.66
CA PHE A 370 -14.92 -3.21 -2.87
C PHE A 370 -14.15 -3.52 -4.15
N PHE A 371 -12.84 -3.35 -4.16
CA PHE A 371 -12.02 -3.69 -5.32
C PHE A 371 -11.96 -5.21 -5.53
N SER A 372 -11.84 -6.00 -4.47
CA SER A 372 -11.93 -7.46 -4.57
C SER A 372 -13.29 -7.91 -5.14
N LEU A 373 -14.38 -7.31 -4.69
CA LEU A 373 -15.72 -7.57 -5.23
C LEU A 373 -15.83 -7.16 -6.70
N LEU A 374 -15.24 -6.03 -7.09
CA LEU A 374 -15.18 -5.57 -8.48
C LEU A 374 -14.41 -6.57 -9.35
N VAL A 375 -13.19 -6.93 -8.95
CA VAL A 375 -12.34 -7.87 -9.69
C VAL A 375 -13.03 -9.23 -9.85
N LEU A 376 -13.61 -9.78 -8.78
CA LEU A 376 -14.36 -11.05 -8.86
C LEU A 376 -15.55 -10.97 -9.84
N ARG A 377 -16.24 -9.83 -9.89
CA ARG A 377 -17.33 -9.61 -10.83
C ARG A 377 -16.84 -9.52 -12.27
N VAL A 378 -15.71 -8.85 -12.50
CA VAL A 378 -15.06 -8.79 -13.82
C VAL A 378 -14.60 -10.18 -14.27
N ILE A 379 -13.92 -10.93 -13.38
CA ILE A 379 -13.51 -12.32 -13.65
C ILE A 379 -14.71 -13.17 -14.08
N HIS A 380 -15.79 -13.13 -13.31
CA HIS A 380 -16.99 -13.92 -13.61
C HIS A 380 -17.64 -13.53 -14.95
N ARG A 381 -17.57 -12.24 -15.34
CA ARG A 381 -18.06 -11.79 -16.65
C ARG A 381 -17.14 -12.17 -17.79
N VAL A 382 -15.82 -12.06 -17.61
CA VAL A 382 -14.82 -12.37 -18.63
C VAL A 382 -14.70 -13.88 -18.86
N MET A 383 -14.70 -14.68 -17.79
CA MET A 383 -14.54 -16.14 -17.86
C MET A 383 -15.35 -16.83 -16.74
N PRO A 384 -16.63 -17.13 -16.97
CA PRO A 384 -17.54 -17.66 -15.94
C PRO A 384 -17.10 -18.95 -15.25
N LYS A 385 -16.28 -19.77 -15.94
CA LYS A 385 -15.79 -21.06 -15.42
C LYS A 385 -14.39 -20.98 -14.80
N THR A 386 -13.96 -19.79 -14.37
CA THR A 386 -12.67 -19.61 -13.71
C THR A 386 -12.60 -20.38 -12.39
N SER A 387 -11.46 -20.99 -12.11
CA SER A 387 -11.22 -21.67 -10.83
C SER A 387 -11.01 -20.67 -9.69
N VAL A 388 -11.35 -21.08 -8.45
CA VAL A 388 -11.12 -20.26 -7.25
C VAL A 388 -9.63 -19.91 -7.08
N ALA A 389 -8.71 -20.84 -7.41
CA ALA A 389 -7.27 -20.56 -7.37
C ALA A 389 -6.87 -19.45 -8.34
N ALA A 390 -7.30 -19.52 -9.60
CA ALA A 390 -7.01 -18.47 -10.57
C ALA A 390 -7.63 -17.14 -10.17
N ALA A 391 -8.87 -17.15 -9.69
CA ALA A 391 -9.55 -15.94 -9.23
C ALA A 391 -8.82 -15.27 -8.05
N SER A 392 -8.37 -16.05 -7.06
CA SER A 392 -7.64 -15.51 -5.90
C SER A 392 -6.27 -14.93 -6.29
N LEU A 393 -5.53 -15.59 -7.19
CA LEU A 393 -4.26 -15.05 -7.73
C LEU A 393 -4.48 -13.71 -8.45
N VAL A 394 -5.53 -13.62 -9.27
CA VAL A 394 -5.87 -12.38 -9.98
C VAL A 394 -6.29 -11.28 -9.01
N VAL A 395 -7.10 -11.57 -7.99
CA VAL A 395 -7.50 -10.58 -6.97
C VAL A 395 -6.28 -10.03 -6.25
N VAL A 396 -5.39 -10.90 -5.76
CA VAL A 396 -4.17 -10.46 -5.04
C VAL A 396 -3.26 -9.64 -5.95
N SER A 397 -3.00 -10.12 -7.19
CA SER A 397 -2.22 -9.36 -8.17
C SER A 397 -2.82 -7.98 -8.45
N SER A 398 -4.15 -7.89 -8.56
CA SER A 398 -4.85 -6.63 -8.83
C SER A 398 -4.76 -5.65 -7.66
N LEU A 399 -4.89 -6.12 -6.42
CA LEU A 399 -4.76 -5.29 -5.22
C LEU A 399 -3.33 -4.71 -5.10
N VAL A 400 -2.31 -5.55 -5.32
CA VAL A 400 -0.91 -5.08 -5.28
C VAL A 400 -0.65 -4.05 -6.38
N SER A 401 -1.12 -4.31 -7.60
CA SER A 401 -0.97 -3.39 -8.73
C SER A 401 -1.70 -2.05 -8.54
N ALA A 402 -2.79 -2.06 -7.77
CA ALA A 402 -3.54 -0.85 -7.39
C ALA A 402 -2.94 -0.12 -6.18
N GLN A 403 -1.67 -0.37 -5.86
CA GLN A 403 -0.89 0.30 -4.81
C GLN A 403 -1.43 0.10 -3.37
N MET A 404 -2.14 -1.00 -3.11
CA MET A 404 -2.62 -1.32 -1.76
C MET A 404 -1.49 -1.29 -0.72
N GLY A 405 -0.32 -1.85 -1.03
CA GLY A 405 0.83 -1.87 -0.14
C GLY A 405 1.35 -0.47 0.20
N TYR A 406 1.47 0.39 -0.80
CA TYR A 406 1.89 1.78 -0.63
C TYR A 406 0.94 2.56 0.29
N LEU A 407 -0.37 2.43 0.05
CA LEU A 407 -1.40 3.12 0.84
C LEU A 407 -1.49 2.61 2.29
N LEU A 408 -1.38 1.30 2.52
CA LEU A 408 -1.36 0.74 3.88
C LEU A 408 -0.15 1.19 4.69
N TYR A 409 0.90 1.54 4.02
CA TYR A 409 2.19 1.70 4.65
C TYR A 409 2.57 3.17 4.88
N ARG A 410 2.17 4.07 3.97
CA ARG A 410 2.48 5.50 4.03
C ARG A 410 1.25 6.31 4.38
N THR A 411 0.79 6.15 5.62
CA THR A 411 -0.44 6.77 6.10
C THR A 411 -0.24 8.26 6.42
N ASN A 412 -0.51 9.11 5.45
CA ASN A 412 -0.54 10.55 5.66
C ASN A 412 -1.63 11.22 4.79
N PHE A 413 -1.82 12.53 4.96
CA PHE A 413 -2.90 13.25 4.27
C PHE A 413 -2.82 13.24 2.73
N TYR A 414 -1.63 13.00 2.15
CA TYR A 414 -1.47 12.89 0.70
C TYR A 414 -2.17 11.64 0.13
N GLN A 415 -2.28 10.56 0.89
CA GLN A 415 -2.86 9.30 0.45
C GLN A 415 -4.37 9.24 0.64
N ILE A 416 -4.95 10.01 1.55
CA ILE A 416 -6.39 10.07 1.82
C ILE A 416 -7.22 10.25 0.53
N PRO A 417 -6.91 11.21 -0.38
CA PRO A 417 -7.66 11.38 -1.62
C PRO A 417 -7.62 10.15 -2.54
N PHE A 418 -6.48 9.45 -2.60
CA PHE A 418 -6.33 8.24 -3.40
C PHE A 418 -7.15 7.07 -2.84
N ALA A 419 -7.02 6.80 -1.55
CA ALA A 419 -7.73 5.71 -0.89
C ALA A 419 -9.26 5.93 -0.93
N ALA A 420 -9.72 7.16 -0.73
CA ALA A 420 -11.13 7.53 -0.86
C ALA A 420 -11.62 7.32 -2.29
N SER A 421 -10.86 7.80 -3.29
CA SER A 421 -11.23 7.66 -4.70
C SER A 421 -11.21 6.22 -5.19
N LEU A 422 -10.21 5.42 -4.79
CA LEU A 422 -10.16 3.99 -5.09
C LEU A 422 -11.36 3.25 -4.48
N THR A 423 -11.74 3.60 -3.24
CA THR A 423 -12.92 3.03 -2.57
C THR A 423 -14.20 3.35 -3.32
N LEU A 424 -14.44 4.63 -3.58
CA LEU A 424 -15.66 5.10 -4.25
C LEU A 424 -15.74 4.58 -5.69
N THR A 425 -14.66 4.62 -6.43
CA THR A 425 -14.60 4.12 -7.82
C THR A 425 -14.83 2.60 -7.87
N SER A 426 -14.21 1.85 -6.98
CA SER A 426 -14.40 0.39 -6.89
C SER A 426 -15.85 0.03 -6.59
N LEU A 427 -16.46 0.70 -5.61
CA LEU A 427 -17.87 0.52 -5.27
C LEU A 427 -18.77 0.94 -6.43
N GLY A 428 -18.51 2.10 -7.03
CA GLY A 428 -19.31 2.64 -8.15
C GLY A 428 -19.31 1.70 -9.36
N LEU A 429 -18.16 1.24 -9.78
CA LEU A 429 -18.03 0.30 -10.90
C LEU A 429 -18.61 -1.09 -10.55
N TRP A 430 -18.43 -1.56 -9.33
CA TRP A 430 -19.07 -2.79 -8.88
C TRP A 430 -20.60 -2.69 -8.92
N LEU A 431 -21.19 -1.56 -8.55
CA LEU A 431 -22.62 -1.30 -8.65
C LEU A 431 -23.06 -1.24 -10.12
N TRP A 432 -22.35 -0.53 -10.98
CA TRP A 432 -22.66 -0.41 -12.40
C TRP A 432 -22.60 -1.75 -13.13
N LEU A 433 -21.56 -2.54 -12.91
CA LEU A 433 -21.49 -3.90 -13.42
C LEU A 433 -22.65 -4.78 -12.91
N GLY A 434 -23.21 -4.48 -11.73
CA GLY A 434 -24.39 -5.16 -11.19
C GLY A 434 -25.72 -4.56 -11.61
N ALA A 435 -25.74 -3.39 -12.26
CA ALA A 435 -26.97 -2.75 -12.72
C ALA A 435 -27.59 -3.47 -13.92
N ASP A 436 -26.76 -4.09 -14.77
CA ASP A 436 -27.23 -4.95 -15.84
C ASP A 436 -27.74 -6.27 -15.24
N THR A 437 -29.05 -6.47 -15.24
CA THR A 437 -29.71 -7.65 -14.71
C THR A 437 -29.72 -8.84 -15.68
N SER A 438 -29.17 -8.69 -16.89
CA SER A 438 -29.04 -9.77 -17.85
C SER A 438 -28.10 -10.87 -17.34
N ARG A 439 -28.61 -12.07 -17.13
CA ARG A 439 -27.80 -13.23 -16.68
C ARG A 439 -26.99 -13.88 -17.82
N ARG A 440 -27.15 -13.44 -19.05
CA ARG A 440 -26.42 -13.98 -20.20
C ARG A 440 -25.27 -13.06 -20.57
N PRO A 441 -24.02 -13.57 -20.61
CA PRO A 441 -22.95 -12.85 -21.26
C PRO A 441 -23.32 -12.61 -22.72
N LEU A 442 -23.28 -11.36 -23.18
CA LEU A 442 -23.53 -11.00 -24.57
C LEU A 442 -22.51 -11.73 -25.45
N ARG A 443 -22.97 -12.60 -26.34
CA ARG A 443 -22.11 -13.19 -27.35
C ARG A 443 -21.93 -12.21 -28.51
N PRO A 444 -20.77 -12.15 -29.15
CA PRO A 444 -20.54 -11.28 -30.31
C PRO A 444 -21.49 -11.58 -31.48
N SER A 445 -22.07 -12.77 -31.51
CA SER A 445 -23.02 -13.23 -32.52
C SER A 445 -24.48 -12.91 -32.22
N ASP A 446 -24.81 -12.44 -31.00
CA ASP A 446 -26.19 -12.13 -30.65
C ASP A 446 -26.61 -10.84 -31.37
N ARG A 447 -27.37 -11.01 -32.48
CA ARG A 447 -28.04 -9.92 -33.17
C ARG A 447 -29.03 -9.28 -32.20
N TRP A 448 -28.74 -8.08 -31.78
CA TRP A 448 -29.58 -7.28 -30.91
C TRP A 448 -30.92 -6.98 -31.57
N GLN A 449 -32.01 -7.51 -31.00
CA GLN A 449 -33.35 -7.05 -31.31
C GLN A 449 -33.77 -6.01 -30.24
N ALA A 450 -34.38 -4.92 -30.65
CA ALA A 450 -34.71 -3.76 -29.82
C ALA A 450 -35.69 -4.01 -28.65
N GLY A 451 -36.16 -5.25 -28.48
CA GLY A 451 -37.05 -5.71 -27.40
C GLY A 451 -36.38 -6.52 -26.29
N ASP A 452 -35.11 -6.95 -26.48
CA ASP A 452 -34.46 -7.93 -25.60
C ASP A 452 -33.57 -7.33 -24.50
N ALA A 453 -33.43 -6.00 -24.44
CA ALA A 453 -32.69 -5.34 -23.38
C ALA A 453 -33.43 -5.45 -22.06
N LYS A 454 -32.93 -6.26 -21.13
CA LYS A 454 -33.47 -6.32 -19.78
C LYS A 454 -33.31 -4.95 -19.09
N PRO A 455 -34.30 -4.54 -18.29
CA PRO A 455 -34.26 -3.26 -17.61
C PRO A 455 -33.07 -3.18 -16.66
N LEU A 456 -32.37 -2.04 -16.68
CA LEU A 456 -31.31 -1.71 -15.73
C LEU A 456 -31.87 -1.51 -14.32
N SER A 457 -31.11 -1.94 -13.31
CA SER A 457 -31.42 -1.61 -11.91
C SER A 457 -31.10 -0.13 -11.65
N LEU A 458 -32.14 0.72 -11.65
CA LEU A 458 -31.98 2.14 -11.43
C LEU A 458 -31.27 2.51 -10.11
N PRO A 459 -31.56 1.85 -8.95
CA PRO A 459 -30.84 2.16 -7.72
C PRO A 459 -29.33 1.89 -7.82
N ARG A 460 -28.92 0.77 -8.45
CA ARG A 460 -27.49 0.48 -8.64
C ARG A 460 -26.84 1.45 -9.62
N LEU A 461 -27.57 1.86 -10.65
CA LEU A 461 -27.10 2.85 -11.62
C LEU A 461 -26.87 4.20 -10.95
N ALA A 462 -27.86 4.66 -10.14
CA ALA A 462 -27.82 5.92 -9.41
C ALA A 462 -26.72 5.96 -8.35
N LEU A 463 -26.64 4.93 -7.50
CA LEU A 463 -25.61 4.85 -6.46
C LEU A 463 -24.21 4.73 -7.07
N GLY A 464 -24.07 4.00 -8.19
CA GLY A 464 -22.82 3.94 -8.91
C GLY A 464 -22.40 5.30 -9.48
N ALA A 465 -23.34 6.05 -10.05
CA ALA A 465 -23.09 7.40 -10.55
C ALA A 465 -22.72 8.37 -9.42
N LEU A 466 -23.40 8.29 -8.28
CA LEU A 466 -23.08 9.07 -7.09
C LEU A 466 -21.63 8.80 -6.63
N CYS A 467 -21.24 7.53 -6.50
CA CYS A 467 -19.86 7.16 -6.09
C CYS A 467 -18.81 7.67 -7.09
N ILE A 468 -19.05 7.56 -8.39
CA ILE A 468 -18.08 8.05 -9.41
C ILE A 468 -18.00 9.58 -9.39
N ALA A 469 -19.12 10.27 -9.29
CA ALA A 469 -19.18 11.74 -9.23
C ALA A 469 -18.53 12.29 -7.96
N ALA A 470 -18.63 11.56 -6.84
CA ALA A 470 -18.04 11.92 -5.56
C ALA A 470 -16.49 12.06 -5.62
N ASN A 471 -15.85 11.44 -6.59
CA ASN A 471 -14.41 11.61 -6.82
C ASN A 471 -14.00 13.06 -7.12
N PHE A 472 -14.91 13.90 -7.61
CA PHE A 472 -14.66 15.32 -7.79
C PHE A 472 -14.27 16.03 -6.48
N GLY A 473 -14.78 15.55 -5.35
CA GLY A 473 -14.47 16.05 -4.01
C GLY A 473 -13.37 15.26 -3.27
N CYS A 474 -12.78 14.23 -3.90
CA CYS A 474 -11.64 13.50 -3.37
C CYS A 474 -10.40 13.77 -4.25
N ARG A 475 -10.36 13.11 -5.41
CA ARG A 475 -9.32 13.29 -6.43
C ARG A 475 -9.98 13.34 -7.82
N PRO A 476 -10.06 14.52 -8.45
CA PRO A 476 -10.83 14.72 -9.68
C PRO A 476 -10.44 13.81 -10.85
N THR A 477 -9.19 13.35 -10.93
CA THR A 477 -8.72 12.42 -11.97
C THR A 477 -9.54 11.13 -12.03
N PHE A 478 -10.04 10.64 -10.89
CA PHE A 478 -10.87 9.44 -10.82
C PHE A 478 -12.28 9.64 -11.40
N THR A 479 -12.73 10.88 -11.61
CA THR A 479 -14.00 11.13 -12.30
C THR A 479 -13.97 10.62 -13.75
N LEU A 480 -12.79 10.47 -14.36
CA LEU A 480 -12.63 9.86 -15.67
C LEU A 480 -13.15 8.41 -15.73
N ALA A 481 -13.32 7.74 -14.59
CA ALA A 481 -14.01 6.46 -14.53
C ALA A 481 -15.47 6.53 -15.03
N ALA A 482 -16.08 7.72 -15.09
CA ALA A 482 -17.40 7.93 -15.71
C ALA A 482 -17.40 7.53 -17.20
N LEU A 483 -16.28 7.68 -17.92
CA LEU A 483 -16.14 7.28 -19.32
C LEU A 483 -16.34 5.77 -19.51
N LEU A 484 -16.07 4.97 -18.49
CA LEU A 484 -16.26 3.52 -18.51
C LEU A 484 -17.75 3.11 -18.56
N ALA A 485 -18.68 4.01 -18.26
CA ALA A 485 -20.11 3.79 -18.41
C ALA A 485 -20.53 3.57 -19.86
N PHE A 486 -19.90 4.30 -20.81
CA PHE A 486 -20.27 4.23 -22.23
C PHE A 486 -20.09 2.85 -22.83
N PRO A 487 -18.90 2.22 -22.78
CA PRO A 487 -18.73 0.87 -23.30
C PRO A 487 -19.50 -0.18 -22.49
N LEU A 488 -19.69 0.05 -21.18
CA LEU A 488 -20.44 -0.86 -20.31
C LEU A 488 -21.92 -0.92 -20.66
N PHE A 489 -22.56 0.23 -20.88
CA PHE A 489 -23.98 0.37 -21.16
C PHE A 489 -24.28 0.63 -22.64
N TRP A 490 -23.31 0.46 -23.51
CA TRP A 490 -23.47 0.72 -24.95
C TRP A 490 -24.66 -0.03 -25.58
N PRO A 491 -24.90 -1.31 -25.26
CA PRO A 491 -26.07 -2.02 -25.75
C PRO A 491 -27.39 -1.35 -25.34
N GLN A 492 -27.49 -0.91 -24.09
CA GLN A 492 -28.69 -0.25 -23.54
C GLN A 492 -28.86 1.13 -24.16
N ILE A 493 -27.77 1.90 -24.34
CA ILE A 493 -27.80 3.21 -25.00
C ILE A 493 -28.30 3.07 -26.44
N ARG A 494 -27.79 2.07 -27.19
CA ARG A 494 -28.27 1.82 -28.56
C ARG A 494 -29.73 1.36 -28.59
N ALA A 495 -30.14 0.48 -27.70
CA ALA A 495 -31.52 0.04 -27.58
C ALA A 495 -32.47 1.19 -27.27
N LEU A 496 -32.06 2.09 -26.38
CA LEU A 496 -32.81 3.31 -26.03
C LEU A 496 -32.96 4.22 -27.26
N GLY A 497 -31.85 4.52 -27.96
CA GLY A 497 -31.87 5.33 -29.19
C GLY A 497 -32.76 4.75 -30.30
N THR A 498 -32.65 3.42 -30.52
CA THR A 498 -33.49 2.73 -31.49
C THR A 498 -34.97 2.73 -31.08
N GLY A 499 -35.24 2.47 -29.78
CA GLY A 499 -36.62 2.48 -29.23
C GLY A 499 -37.32 3.85 -29.34
N LEU A 500 -36.57 4.94 -29.11
CA LEU A 500 -37.04 6.32 -29.34
C LEU A 500 -37.28 6.59 -30.84
N ARG A 501 -36.35 6.27 -31.69
CA ARG A 501 -36.43 6.50 -33.15
C ARG A 501 -37.61 5.72 -33.77
N THR A 502 -37.86 4.53 -33.30
CA THR A 502 -38.98 3.67 -33.76
C THR A 502 -40.31 3.93 -33.00
N ARG A 503 -40.36 4.93 -32.11
CA ARG A 503 -41.50 5.25 -31.25
C ARG A 503 -42.02 4.09 -30.39
N ARG A 504 -41.22 3.06 -30.17
CA ARG A 504 -41.55 1.92 -29.27
C ARG A 504 -41.46 2.26 -27.81
N ILE A 505 -40.66 3.26 -27.44
CA ILE A 505 -40.45 3.74 -26.05
C ILE A 505 -40.95 5.18 -25.97
N LYS A 506 -41.76 5.50 -24.96
CA LYS A 506 -42.19 6.87 -24.68
C LYS A 506 -41.00 7.70 -24.20
N PRO A 507 -40.84 8.98 -24.63
CA PRO A 507 -39.72 9.85 -24.21
C PRO A 507 -39.51 9.89 -22.69
N LEU A 508 -40.58 9.98 -21.91
CA LEU A 508 -40.52 10.02 -20.44
C LEU A 508 -39.96 8.73 -19.82
N GLN A 509 -40.24 7.58 -20.45
CA GLN A 509 -39.67 6.28 -20.01
C GLN A 509 -38.19 6.18 -20.39
N ALA A 510 -37.80 6.77 -21.53
CA ALA A 510 -36.42 6.79 -22.00
C ALA A 510 -35.51 7.62 -21.07
N LEU A 511 -36.02 8.66 -20.43
CA LEU A 511 -35.29 9.50 -19.52
C LEU A 511 -34.94 8.87 -18.18
N ARG A 512 -35.59 7.78 -17.76
CA ARG A 512 -35.41 7.18 -16.43
C ARG A 512 -33.97 6.76 -16.13
N ALA A 513 -33.31 6.07 -17.07
CA ALA A 513 -31.93 5.62 -16.88
C ALA A 513 -30.90 6.78 -16.96
N PRO A 514 -30.95 7.69 -17.95
CA PRO A 514 -30.12 8.90 -17.94
C PRO A 514 -30.28 9.74 -16.67
N LEU A 515 -31.51 10.00 -16.23
CA LEU A 515 -31.77 10.79 -15.02
C LEU A 515 -31.24 10.09 -13.76
N ALA A 516 -31.31 8.77 -13.69
CA ALA A 516 -30.71 8.01 -12.60
C ALA A 516 -29.17 8.14 -12.52
N VAL A 517 -28.51 8.56 -13.60
CA VAL A 517 -27.06 8.89 -13.59
C VAL A 517 -26.84 10.38 -13.34
N ILE A 518 -27.56 11.23 -14.06
CA ILE A 518 -27.32 12.68 -14.08
C ILE A 518 -27.70 13.34 -12.75
N ILE A 519 -28.87 12.98 -12.17
CA ILE A 519 -29.32 13.62 -10.93
C ILE A 519 -28.37 13.38 -9.76
N PRO A 520 -27.95 12.14 -9.43
CA PRO A 520 -26.99 11.92 -8.37
C PRO A 520 -25.63 12.61 -8.63
N ALA A 521 -25.20 12.65 -9.89
CA ALA A 521 -23.95 13.34 -10.24
C ALA A 521 -24.05 14.85 -9.98
N ILE A 522 -25.12 15.50 -10.41
CA ILE A 522 -25.35 16.94 -10.17
C ILE A 522 -25.45 17.22 -8.67
N LEU A 523 -26.22 16.40 -7.91
CA LEU A 523 -26.39 16.57 -6.48
C LEU A 523 -25.06 16.54 -5.69
N VAL A 524 -24.06 15.82 -6.18
CA VAL A 524 -22.75 15.74 -5.54
C VAL A 524 -21.79 16.81 -6.09
N VAL A 525 -21.73 16.97 -7.41
CA VAL A 525 -20.74 17.86 -8.03
C VAL A 525 -21.07 19.34 -7.79
N THR A 526 -22.35 19.72 -7.81
CA THR A 526 -22.76 21.13 -7.62
C THR A 526 -22.33 21.70 -6.27
N PRO A 527 -22.58 21.05 -5.11
CA PRO A 527 -22.05 21.54 -3.83
C PRO A 527 -20.52 21.63 -3.78
N LEU A 528 -19.83 20.68 -4.41
CA LEU A 528 -18.35 20.68 -4.46
C LEU A 528 -17.82 21.82 -5.34
N MET A 529 -18.49 22.13 -6.45
CA MET A 529 -18.17 23.31 -7.29
C MET A 529 -18.45 24.62 -6.52
N ALA A 530 -19.55 24.68 -5.79
CA ALA A 530 -19.87 25.83 -4.94
C ALA A 530 -18.82 26.00 -3.82
N TRP A 531 -18.36 24.91 -3.22
CA TRP A 531 -17.27 24.92 -2.24
C TRP A 531 -15.97 25.50 -2.81
N ASN A 532 -15.59 25.12 -4.04
CA ASN A 532 -14.44 25.71 -4.70
C ASN A 532 -14.65 27.20 -5.03
N MET A 533 -15.85 27.57 -5.49
CA MET A 533 -16.21 28.95 -5.80
C MET A 533 -16.06 29.86 -4.58
N VAL A 534 -16.51 29.41 -3.40
CA VAL A 534 -16.40 30.20 -2.14
C VAL A 534 -14.98 30.35 -1.68
N ARG A 535 -14.10 29.37 -1.96
CA ARG A 535 -12.69 29.39 -1.51
C ARG A 535 -11.75 30.13 -2.46
N PHE A 536 -11.95 29.96 -3.76
CA PHE A 536 -10.99 30.35 -4.79
C PHE A 536 -11.63 31.04 -6.00
N ASP A 537 -12.82 31.62 -5.86
CA ASP A 537 -13.55 32.39 -6.87
C ASP A 537 -13.78 31.65 -8.21
N SER A 538 -13.62 30.32 -8.22
CA SER A 538 -13.82 29.50 -9.41
C SER A 538 -14.27 28.08 -9.05
N PRO A 539 -15.30 27.53 -9.72
CA PRO A 539 -15.78 26.19 -9.45
C PRO A 539 -14.76 25.08 -9.81
N PHE A 540 -13.77 25.40 -10.64
CA PHE A 540 -12.74 24.47 -11.10
C PHE A 540 -11.36 24.77 -10.52
N ASN A 541 -11.22 25.76 -9.65
CA ASN A 541 -9.99 26.02 -8.93
C ASN A 541 -9.98 25.22 -7.63
N PHE A 542 -9.02 24.33 -7.47
CA PHE A 542 -8.87 23.48 -6.30
C PHE A 542 -7.84 24.04 -5.29
N GLY A 543 -7.21 25.18 -5.61
CA GLY A 543 -6.24 25.84 -4.73
C GLY A 543 -4.81 25.31 -4.84
N ASN A 544 -4.55 24.29 -5.66
CA ASN A 544 -3.21 23.71 -5.80
C ASN A 544 -2.14 24.67 -6.34
N ALA A 545 -2.53 25.71 -7.05
CA ALA A 545 -1.61 26.76 -7.50
C ALA A 545 -1.13 27.66 -6.34
N TYR A 546 -1.85 27.73 -5.26
CA TYR A 546 -1.56 28.62 -4.11
C TYR A 546 -0.81 27.91 -2.98
N GLN A 547 -0.45 26.64 -3.16
CA GLN A 547 0.28 25.88 -2.14
C GLN A 547 1.70 26.37 -1.96
N PHE A 548 2.15 26.44 -0.72
CA PHE A 548 3.54 26.71 -0.38
C PHE A 548 4.36 25.42 -0.49
N SER A 549 5.17 25.35 -1.52
CA SER A 549 6.00 24.19 -1.81
C SER A 549 7.39 24.65 -2.25
N ILE A 550 8.21 23.71 -2.75
CA ILE A 550 9.57 23.99 -3.21
C ILE A 550 9.64 24.99 -4.39
N SER A 551 8.53 25.24 -5.07
CA SER A 551 8.43 26.12 -6.21
C SER A 551 7.28 27.10 -6.08
N ASP A 552 7.29 28.17 -6.86
CA ASP A 552 6.11 29.03 -7.06
C ASP A 552 5.09 28.29 -7.94
N MET A 553 4.08 27.69 -7.30
CA MET A 553 3.09 26.86 -7.97
C MET A 553 2.13 27.65 -8.87
N THR A 554 2.09 28.99 -8.75
CA THR A 554 1.30 29.84 -9.67
C THR A 554 1.93 29.88 -11.06
N ARG A 555 3.22 29.60 -11.18
CA ARG A 555 4.02 29.64 -12.42
C ARG A 555 4.65 28.32 -12.76
N TYR A 556 4.74 27.39 -11.81
CA TYR A 556 5.41 26.11 -12.04
C TYR A 556 4.59 25.21 -12.98
N THR A 557 5.26 24.67 -13.95
CA THR A 557 4.78 23.56 -14.78
C THR A 557 5.89 22.54 -14.92
N THR A 558 5.56 21.26 -14.83
CA THR A 558 6.52 20.19 -15.07
C THR A 558 7.17 20.39 -16.44
N PRO A 559 8.51 20.36 -16.54
CA PRO A 559 9.18 20.54 -17.83
C PRO A 559 8.71 19.53 -18.87
N SER A 560 8.41 20.01 -20.08
CA SER A 560 7.94 19.14 -21.16
C SER A 560 8.99 18.11 -21.60
N ALA A 561 10.27 18.43 -21.42
CA ALA A 561 11.38 17.53 -21.68
C ALA A 561 11.39 16.30 -20.76
N ASP A 562 10.85 16.41 -19.54
CA ASP A 562 10.80 15.32 -18.56
C ASP A 562 9.65 14.35 -18.81
N MET A 563 8.64 14.76 -19.57
CA MET A 563 7.43 13.97 -19.76
C MET A 563 7.69 12.55 -20.34
N PRO A 564 8.54 12.34 -21.38
CA PRO A 564 8.85 11.00 -21.85
C PRO A 564 9.55 10.14 -20.80
N ALA A 565 10.47 10.74 -20.02
CA ALA A 565 11.14 10.06 -18.93
C ALA A 565 10.16 9.68 -17.82
N ASN A 566 9.25 10.56 -17.42
CA ASN A 566 8.22 10.30 -16.43
C ASN A 566 7.32 9.13 -16.86
N ILE A 567 6.83 9.12 -18.11
CA ILE A 567 6.02 8.02 -18.67
C ILE A 567 6.81 6.71 -18.59
N TRP A 568 8.08 6.72 -19.00
CA TRP A 568 8.93 5.55 -18.95
C TRP A 568 9.11 5.04 -17.51
N TYR A 569 9.38 5.93 -16.56
CA TYR A 569 9.58 5.57 -15.16
C TYR A 569 8.31 5.07 -14.48
N TYR A 570 7.15 5.62 -14.78
CA TYR A 570 5.87 5.07 -14.28
C TYR A 570 5.62 3.63 -14.73
N LEU A 571 6.08 3.27 -15.92
CA LEU A 571 5.81 1.96 -16.52
C LEU A 571 6.96 0.97 -16.33
N PHE A 572 8.22 1.41 -16.44
CA PHE A 572 9.38 0.52 -16.62
C PHE A 572 10.57 0.84 -15.70
N LEU A 573 10.46 1.74 -14.72
CA LEU A 573 11.57 2.00 -13.79
C LEU A 573 12.05 0.67 -13.18
N PRO A 574 13.33 0.30 -13.34
CA PRO A 574 13.84 -0.96 -12.82
C PRO A 574 13.91 -0.96 -11.29
N LEU A 575 13.78 -2.14 -10.69
CA LEU A 575 14.05 -2.34 -9.28
C LEU A 575 15.55 -2.23 -9.03
N ARG A 576 15.93 -1.53 -7.96
CA ARG A 576 17.32 -1.47 -7.49
C ARG A 576 17.50 -2.38 -6.29
N PHE A 577 18.32 -3.41 -6.47
CA PHE A 577 18.69 -4.33 -5.39
C PHE A 577 19.94 -3.87 -4.66
N MET A 578 19.99 -4.14 -3.36
CA MET A 578 21.12 -3.88 -2.47
C MET A 578 21.57 -5.18 -1.80
N ASP A 579 22.80 -5.19 -1.29
CA ASP A 579 23.39 -6.30 -0.53
C ASP A 579 22.93 -6.37 0.93
N ARG A 580 22.23 -5.33 1.40
CA ARG A 580 21.77 -5.18 2.79
C ARG A 580 20.25 -5.10 2.85
N PHE A 581 19.69 -5.42 4.04
CA PHE A 581 18.28 -5.22 4.32
C PHE A 581 17.90 -3.74 4.11
N PRO A 582 16.78 -3.46 3.43
CA PRO A 582 15.71 -4.36 2.96
C PRO A 582 15.94 -4.99 1.57
N TRP A 583 17.15 -5.05 1.06
CA TRP A 583 17.58 -5.54 -0.26
C TRP A 583 16.99 -4.81 -1.46
N LEU A 584 16.18 -3.83 -1.20
CA LEU A 584 15.64 -2.89 -2.17
C LEU A 584 16.00 -1.46 -1.76
N ALA A 585 16.25 -0.63 -2.74
CA ALA A 585 16.44 0.81 -2.55
C ALA A 585 15.52 1.60 -3.49
N GLY A 586 15.39 2.87 -3.21
CA GLY A 586 14.83 3.81 -4.18
C GLY A 586 15.61 3.75 -5.49
N SER A 587 14.91 3.61 -6.60
CA SER A 587 15.51 3.53 -7.91
C SER A 587 15.84 4.94 -8.42
N PRO A 588 17.06 5.18 -8.93
CA PRO A 588 17.38 6.47 -9.52
C PRO A 588 16.53 6.72 -10.77
N ALA A 589 16.00 7.90 -10.87
CA ALA A 589 15.18 8.36 -12.00
C ALA A 589 15.76 9.70 -12.52
N PRO A 590 16.90 9.68 -13.22
CA PRO A 590 17.51 10.90 -13.74
C PRO A 590 16.59 11.59 -14.74
N MET A 591 16.37 12.90 -14.56
CA MET A 591 15.53 13.73 -15.39
C MET A 591 16.36 14.63 -16.28
N PRO A 592 15.90 14.96 -17.51
CA PRO A 592 16.53 15.94 -18.40
C PRO A 592 16.64 17.34 -17.78
N GLN A 593 15.62 17.72 -16.99
CA GLN A 593 15.56 19.01 -16.30
C GLN A 593 15.14 18.81 -14.85
N TRP A 594 15.32 19.84 -14.02
CA TRP A 594 14.83 19.80 -12.67
C TRP A 594 13.30 19.81 -12.63
N GLY A 595 12.72 18.86 -11.98
CA GLY A 595 11.28 18.74 -11.75
C GLY A 595 10.99 18.02 -10.45
N TYR A 596 9.74 18.10 -10.00
CA TYR A 596 9.32 17.35 -8.82
C TYR A 596 9.41 15.86 -9.10
N TYR A 597 10.08 15.16 -8.18
CA TYR A 597 10.02 13.71 -8.18
C TYR A 597 10.03 13.12 -6.75
N GLU A 598 9.23 12.09 -6.57
CA GLU A 598 9.23 11.24 -5.38
C GLU A 598 9.97 9.94 -5.69
N VAL A 599 10.91 9.55 -4.83
CA VAL A 599 11.70 8.33 -5.04
C VAL A 599 10.78 7.11 -5.10
N MET A 600 10.84 6.37 -6.19
CA MET A 600 10.10 5.13 -6.41
C MET A 600 10.99 3.91 -6.21
N VAL A 601 10.44 2.80 -5.75
CA VAL A 601 11.17 1.53 -5.62
C VAL A 601 11.17 0.73 -6.91
N GLY A 602 10.30 1.05 -7.84
CA GLY A 602 10.15 0.44 -9.14
C GLY A 602 8.85 0.88 -9.80
N ALA A 603 8.64 0.44 -11.03
CA ALA A 603 7.47 0.77 -11.81
C ALA A 603 6.40 -0.32 -11.75
N ILE A 604 5.22 -0.03 -12.35
CA ILE A 604 4.10 -0.98 -12.33
C ILE A 604 4.44 -2.30 -13.03
N PHE A 605 5.17 -2.27 -14.15
CA PHE A 605 5.52 -3.51 -14.89
C PHE A 605 6.72 -4.25 -14.28
N THR A 606 7.57 -3.59 -13.53
CA THR A 606 8.73 -4.22 -12.88
C THR A 606 8.40 -4.79 -11.52
N ALA A 607 7.61 -4.08 -10.71
CA ALA A 607 7.16 -4.53 -9.41
C ALA A 607 6.01 -5.57 -9.51
N THR A 608 5.10 -5.40 -10.49
CA THR A 608 3.96 -6.29 -10.71
C THR A 608 3.92 -6.79 -12.17
N PRO A 609 4.83 -7.69 -12.57
CA PRO A 609 5.03 -8.05 -13.99
C PRO A 609 3.81 -8.67 -14.66
N LEU A 610 2.87 -9.24 -13.89
CA LEU A 610 1.62 -9.77 -14.42
C LEU A 610 0.73 -8.71 -15.07
N THR A 611 0.91 -7.44 -14.73
CA THR A 611 0.19 -6.32 -15.36
C THR A 611 0.55 -6.13 -16.84
N LEU A 612 1.71 -6.63 -17.29
CA LEU A 612 2.06 -6.71 -18.71
C LEU A 612 1.01 -7.48 -19.54
N MET A 613 0.22 -8.35 -18.91
CA MET A 613 -0.87 -9.04 -19.58
C MET A 613 -1.99 -8.11 -20.06
N ALA A 614 -2.03 -6.86 -19.60
CA ALA A 614 -2.91 -5.84 -20.14
C ALA A 614 -2.62 -5.60 -21.64
N LEU A 615 -1.36 -5.69 -22.07
CA LEU A 615 -0.95 -5.55 -23.46
C LEU A 615 -1.43 -6.70 -24.36
N ALA A 616 -1.76 -7.84 -23.77
CA ALA A 616 -2.37 -8.95 -24.53
C ALA A 616 -3.77 -8.57 -25.07
N LEU A 617 -4.45 -7.65 -24.42
CA LEU A 617 -5.81 -7.25 -24.80
C LEU A 617 -5.86 -6.56 -26.19
N PRO A 618 -5.05 -5.55 -26.52
CA PRO A 618 -4.99 -4.98 -27.87
C PRO A 618 -4.30 -5.91 -28.87
N LEU A 619 -3.28 -6.69 -28.48
CA LEU A 619 -2.46 -7.49 -29.36
C LEU A 619 -3.15 -8.78 -29.80
N LEU A 620 -3.83 -9.47 -28.87
CA LEU A 620 -4.46 -10.78 -29.13
C LEU A 620 -5.96 -10.60 -29.41
N ARG A 621 -6.32 -10.37 -30.67
CA ARG A 621 -7.72 -10.21 -31.10
C ARG A 621 -8.62 -11.40 -30.78
N ARG A 622 -8.04 -12.60 -30.67
CA ARG A 622 -8.76 -13.87 -30.36
C ARG A 622 -8.93 -14.13 -28.87
N LEU A 623 -8.50 -13.20 -28.00
CA LEU A 623 -8.66 -13.33 -26.56
C LEU A 623 -10.16 -13.25 -26.20
N GLU A 624 -10.69 -14.30 -25.62
CA GLU A 624 -12.09 -14.35 -25.20
C GLU A 624 -12.33 -13.44 -24.01
N THR A 625 -13.32 -12.56 -24.11
CA THR A 625 -13.68 -11.59 -23.08
C THR A 625 -15.18 -11.51 -22.82
N HIS A 626 -15.95 -12.41 -23.47
CA HIS A 626 -17.43 -12.47 -23.36
C HIS A 626 -18.12 -11.09 -23.45
N GLY A 627 -17.69 -10.27 -24.42
CA GLY A 627 -18.25 -8.94 -24.68
C GLY A 627 -17.66 -7.81 -23.80
N MET A 628 -16.81 -8.11 -22.83
CA MET A 628 -16.17 -7.09 -21.97
C MET A 628 -14.98 -6.37 -22.62
N ARG A 629 -14.53 -6.78 -23.80
CA ARG A 629 -13.35 -6.20 -24.46
C ARG A 629 -13.40 -4.69 -24.63
N PRO A 630 -14.51 -4.07 -25.12
CA PRO A 630 -14.56 -2.61 -25.24
C PRO A 630 -14.39 -1.89 -23.90
N TRP A 631 -15.00 -2.40 -22.85
CA TRP A 631 -14.89 -1.85 -21.51
C TRP A 631 -13.45 -1.95 -20.96
N LEU A 632 -12.82 -3.12 -21.10
CA LEU A 632 -11.43 -3.32 -20.68
C LEU A 632 -10.43 -2.50 -21.51
N MET A 633 -10.68 -2.33 -22.82
CA MET A 633 -9.89 -1.44 -23.66
C MET A 633 -10.02 0.03 -23.23
N SER A 634 -11.22 0.44 -22.80
CA SER A 634 -11.42 1.77 -22.24
C SER A 634 -10.71 1.95 -20.89
N CYS A 635 -10.62 0.91 -20.05
CA CYS A 635 -9.77 0.95 -18.86
C CYS A 635 -8.30 1.22 -19.24
N LEU A 636 -7.78 0.51 -20.24
CA LEU A 636 -6.40 0.73 -20.70
C LEU A 636 -6.19 2.12 -21.33
N ALA A 637 -7.17 2.60 -22.09
CA ALA A 637 -7.12 3.95 -22.67
C ALA A 637 -7.14 5.04 -21.59
N VAL A 638 -8.02 4.94 -20.60
CA VAL A 638 -8.07 5.88 -19.46
C VAL A 638 -6.76 5.81 -18.66
N ALA A 639 -6.21 4.61 -18.42
CA ALA A 639 -4.91 4.47 -17.77
C ALA A 639 -3.79 5.21 -18.53
N ALA A 640 -3.75 5.06 -19.86
CA ALA A 640 -2.76 5.77 -20.69
C ALA A 640 -2.93 7.28 -20.60
N VAL A 641 -4.17 7.80 -20.61
CA VAL A 641 -4.46 9.23 -20.43
C VAL A 641 -3.96 9.71 -19.06
N LEU A 642 -4.21 8.93 -18.00
CA LEU A 642 -3.78 9.29 -16.63
C LEU A 642 -2.26 9.26 -16.49
N VAL A 643 -1.56 8.28 -17.06
CA VAL A 643 -0.08 8.26 -17.07
C VAL A 643 0.49 9.52 -17.73
N VAL A 644 -0.09 9.93 -18.87
CA VAL A 644 0.32 11.16 -19.58
C VAL A 644 -0.02 12.41 -18.75
N PHE A 645 -1.20 12.46 -18.16
CA PHE A 645 -1.65 13.57 -17.31
C PHE A 645 -0.75 13.73 -16.08
N ASP A 646 -0.51 12.66 -15.33
CA ASP A 646 0.33 12.70 -14.13
C ASP A 646 1.77 13.07 -14.48
N SER A 647 2.30 12.56 -15.61
CA SER A 647 3.63 12.92 -16.12
C SER A 647 3.75 14.39 -16.47
N ARG A 648 2.66 15.06 -16.86
CA ARG A 648 2.65 16.47 -17.28
C ARG A 648 2.31 17.44 -16.14
N VAL A 649 1.45 17.02 -15.22
CA VAL A 649 0.91 17.90 -14.18
C VAL A 649 1.58 17.65 -12.84
N GLY A 650 1.77 16.38 -12.47
CA GLY A 650 2.28 15.95 -11.17
C GLY A 650 3.79 15.68 -11.13
N GLY A 651 4.46 15.59 -12.28
CA GLY A 651 5.84 15.10 -12.35
C GLY A 651 5.93 13.59 -12.13
N LEU A 652 6.97 13.12 -11.44
CA LEU A 652 7.12 11.71 -11.08
C LEU A 652 6.83 11.51 -9.60
N GLY A 653 5.74 10.83 -9.27
CA GLY A 653 5.38 10.53 -7.88
C GLY A 653 4.93 9.09 -7.72
N TRP A 654 5.49 8.37 -6.75
CA TRP A 654 5.13 6.98 -6.51
C TRP A 654 3.63 6.81 -6.23
N ARG A 655 3.05 7.72 -5.44
CA ARG A 655 1.61 7.74 -5.13
C ARG A 655 0.71 7.82 -6.36
N TYR A 656 1.14 8.51 -7.44
CA TYR A 656 0.35 8.67 -8.66
C TYR A 656 0.16 7.36 -9.44
N SER A 657 0.97 6.34 -9.17
CA SER A 657 0.71 4.98 -9.69
C SER A 657 -0.64 4.41 -9.25
N ALA A 658 -1.25 4.94 -8.18
CA ALA A 658 -2.59 4.58 -7.74
C ALA A 658 -3.70 5.14 -8.67
N ASP A 659 -3.45 6.20 -9.44
CA ASP A 659 -4.42 6.75 -10.40
C ASP A 659 -4.74 5.78 -11.54
N PHE A 660 -3.74 5.02 -12.01
CA PHE A 660 -3.86 4.17 -13.21
C PHE A 660 -3.61 2.68 -12.97
N GLY A 661 -2.93 2.31 -11.89
CA GLY A 661 -2.55 0.91 -11.62
C GLY A 661 -3.73 -0.05 -11.57
N TRP A 662 -4.84 0.35 -10.95
CA TRP A 662 -6.07 -0.42 -10.88
C TRP A 662 -6.72 -0.65 -12.26
N LEU A 663 -6.62 0.33 -13.17
CA LEU A 663 -7.13 0.22 -14.54
C LEU A 663 -6.32 -0.77 -15.37
N ILE A 664 -4.98 -0.69 -15.28
CA ILE A 664 -4.07 -1.63 -15.94
C ILE A 664 -4.31 -3.04 -15.42
N SER A 665 -4.50 -3.19 -14.09
CA SER A 665 -4.78 -4.49 -13.50
C SER A 665 -6.09 -5.10 -13.99
N LEU A 666 -7.17 -4.33 -14.12
CA LEU A 666 -8.44 -4.79 -14.69
C LEU A 666 -8.26 -5.23 -16.15
N ALA A 667 -7.51 -4.45 -16.95
CA ALA A 667 -7.22 -4.80 -18.33
C ALA A 667 -6.36 -6.07 -18.48
N SER A 668 -5.56 -6.43 -17.46
CA SER A 668 -4.72 -7.63 -17.47
C SER A 668 -5.50 -8.94 -17.22
N ILE A 669 -6.70 -8.85 -16.62
CA ILE A 669 -7.49 -10.03 -16.21
C ILE A 669 -7.69 -11.06 -17.33
N PRO A 670 -8.11 -10.69 -18.55
CA PRO A 670 -8.33 -11.71 -19.62
C PRO A 670 -7.03 -12.43 -19.98
N GLY A 671 -5.90 -11.70 -20.07
CA GLY A 671 -4.60 -12.30 -20.37
C GLY A 671 -4.14 -13.29 -19.30
N LEU A 672 -4.29 -12.92 -18.04
CA LEU A 672 -3.95 -13.78 -16.90
C LEU A 672 -4.81 -15.04 -16.87
N LEU A 673 -6.12 -14.89 -17.04
CA LEU A 673 -7.02 -16.03 -17.06
C LEU A 673 -6.74 -16.97 -18.26
N TRP A 674 -6.40 -16.40 -19.41
CA TRP A 674 -5.99 -17.18 -20.58
C TRP A 674 -4.71 -18.00 -20.32
N LEU A 675 -3.71 -17.41 -19.66
CA LEU A 675 -2.47 -18.10 -19.31
C LEU A 675 -2.73 -19.34 -18.45
N VAL A 676 -3.56 -19.22 -17.41
CA VAL A 676 -3.75 -20.30 -16.42
C VAL A 676 -4.83 -21.32 -16.80
N ASN A 677 -5.86 -20.91 -17.57
CA ASN A 677 -7.00 -21.78 -17.94
C ASN A 677 -6.94 -22.22 -19.42
N GLY A 678 -6.25 -21.47 -20.30
CA GLY A 678 -6.25 -21.69 -21.74
C GLY A 678 -7.60 -21.32 -22.39
N ARG A 679 -7.76 -21.66 -23.68
CA ARG A 679 -9.06 -21.54 -24.37
C ARG A 679 -10.08 -22.48 -23.76
N GLU A 680 -11.31 -22.03 -23.51
CA GLU A 680 -12.43 -22.95 -23.39
C GLU A 680 -12.51 -23.74 -24.73
N PRO A 681 -12.57 -25.08 -24.69
CA PRO A 681 -12.77 -25.80 -25.92
C PRO A 681 -14.09 -25.31 -26.51
N SER A 682 -14.00 -24.62 -27.68
CA SER A 682 -15.18 -24.39 -28.50
C SER A 682 -15.80 -25.76 -28.72
N ARG A 683 -17.10 -25.93 -28.43
CA ARG A 683 -17.90 -27.08 -28.82
C ARG A 683 -17.96 -27.10 -30.36
N SER A 684 -16.87 -27.46 -31.04
CA SER A 684 -16.91 -27.94 -32.40
C SER A 684 -17.12 -29.45 -32.32
N LEU A 685 -18.31 -29.87 -32.62
CA LEU A 685 -18.64 -31.14 -33.35
C LEU A 685 -17.57 -32.27 -33.28
N ALA A 686 -17.02 -32.56 -32.10
CA ALA A 686 -16.36 -33.82 -31.85
C ALA A 686 -17.43 -34.78 -31.34
N GLY A 687 -17.65 -35.82 -32.12
CA GLY A 687 -18.80 -36.69 -32.07
C GLY A 687 -19.14 -37.30 -30.70
N ALA A 688 -20.38 -37.67 -30.57
CA ALA A 688 -21.04 -38.29 -29.43
C ALA A 688 -20.42 -39.64 -28.95
N ASN A 689 -19.21 -39.98 -29.35
CA ASN A 689 -18.61 -41.29 -29.09
C ASN A 689 -17.62 -41.36 -27.94
N ASP A 690 -17.24 -40.20 -27.33
CA ASP A 690 -16.28 -40.20 -26.19
C ASP A 690 -16.95 -40.11 -24.80
N ALA A 691 -18.27 -40.28 -24.73
CA ALA A 691 -19.01 -40.24 -23.45
C ALA A 691 -18.91 -41.55 -22.63
N ALA A 692 -18.20 -42.58 -23.12
CA ALA A 692 -18.18 -43.91 -22.51
C ALA A 692 -16.95 -44.21 -21.62
N SER A 693 -15.97 -43.30 -21.50
CA SER A 693 -14.84 -43.50 -20.57
C SER A 693 -15.00 -42.64 -19.33
N GLY A 694 -15.42 -43.23 -18.23
CA GLY A 694 -15.80 -42.64 -16.96
C GLY A 694 -14.70 -41.95 -16.12
N ASP A 695 -13.62 -41.42 -16.71
CA ASP A 695 -12.58 -40.64 -16.06
C ASP A 695 -12.34 -39.30 -16.78
N GLY A 696 -13.36 -38.44 -16.77
CA GLY A 696 -13.34 -37.10 -17.37
C GLY A 696 -12.49 -36.08 -16.62
N ILE A 697 -11.31 -36.46 -16.12
CA ILE A 697 -10.30 -35.51 -15.66
C ILE A 697 -9.55 -35.04 -16.90
N ALA A 698 -9.96 -33.90 -17.47
CA ALA A 698 -9.19 -33.25 -18.51
C ALA A 698 -7.75 -33.07 -18.02
N ARG A 699 -6.82 -33.86 -18.57
CA ARG A 699 -5.39 -33.78 -18.22
C ARG A 699 -4.92 -32.36 -18.51
N VAL A 700 -4.49 -31.65 -17.47
CA VAL A 700 -3.88 -30.32 -17.61
C VAL A 700 -2.64 -30.48 -18.47
N THR A 701 -2.55 -29.74 -19.59
CA THR A 701 -1.37 -29.83 -20.46
C THR A 701 -0.13 -29.37 -19.67
N PRO A 702 1.08 -29.92 -19.94
CA PRO A 702 2.31 -29.53 -19.27
C PRO A 702 2.55 -28.01 -19.31
N TRP A 703 2.22 -27.37 -20.43
CA TRP A 703 2.30 -25.90 -20.58
C TRP A 703 1.42 -25.14 -19.57
N ARG A 704 0.17 -25.55 -19.41
CA ARG A 704 -0.74 -24.90 -18.44
C ARG A 704 -0.27 -25.12 -17.00
N TRP A 705 0.25 -26.29 -16.71
CA TRP A 705 0.84 -26.59 -15.42
C TRP A 705 2.03 -25.66 -15.13
N LEU A 706 2.90 -25.46 -16.10
CA LEU A 706 4.02 -24.50 -16.00
C LEU A 706 3.52 -23.06 -15.82
N MET A 707 2.55 -22.62 -16.62
CA MET A 707 2.01 -21.25 -16.52
C MET A 707 1.35 -20.97 -15.16
N ARG A 708 0.74 -21.94 -14.54
CA ARG A 708 0.20 -21.80 -13.17
C ARG A 708 1.30 -21.56 -12.15
N TRP A 709 2.45 -22.24 -12.29
CA TRP A 709 3.64 -21.96 -11.47
C TRP A 709 4.18 -20.56 -11.73
N VAL A 710 4.33 -20.18 -12.98
CA VAL A 710 4.84 -18.84 -13.35
C VAL A 710 3.96 -17.75 -12.76
N VAL A 711 2.64 -17.85 -12.92
CA VAL A 711 1.70 -16.84 -12.36
C VAL A 711 1.75 -16.83 -10.84
N MET A 712 1.79 -17.99 -10.18
CA MET A 712 1.91 -18.07 -8.72
C MET A 712 3.22 -17.40 -8.24
N LEU A 713 4.35 -17.73 -8.85
CA LEU A 713 5.65 -17.14 -8.49
C LEU A 713 5.69 -15.64 -8.74
N ALA A 714 5.08 -15.16 -9.84
CA ALA A 714 4.98 -13.74 -10.13
C ALA A 714 4.08 -12.97 -9.14
N VAL A 715 3.02 -13.62 -8.61
CA VAL A 715 2.20 -13.03 -7.52
C VAL A 715 3.00 -12.99 -6.22
N LEU A 716 3.72 -14.06 -5.88
CA LEU A 716 4.58 -14.09 -4.70
C LEU A 716 5.70 -13.06 -4.80
N TRP A 717 6.29 -12.89 -5.99
CA TRP A 717 7.24 -11.83 -6.29
C TRP A 717 6.65 -10.44 -6.02
N ALA A 718 5.49 -10.14 -6.60
CA ALA A 718 4.83 -8.85 -6.43
C ALA A 718 4.50 -8.55 -4.96
N LEU A 719 4.02 -9.56 -4.21
CA LEU A 719 3.81 -9.46 -2.76
C LEU A 719 5.12 -9.22 -2.01
N GLY A 720 6.18 -9.95 -2.36
CA GLY A 720 7.50 -9.78 -1.77
C GLY A 720 8.05 -8.37 -1.99
N ILE A 721 7.99 -7.85 -3.23
CA ILE A 721 8.39 -6.48 -3.55
C ILE A 721 7.54 -5.46 -2.79
N ALA A 722 6.22 -5.63 -2.73
CA ALA A 722 5.33 -4.74 -1.98
C ALA A 722 5.69 -4.69 -0.49
N ILE A 723 5.96 -5.85 0.14
CA ILE A 723 6.37 -5.93 1.55
C ILE A 723 7.75 -5.31 1.76
N LEU A 724 8.74 -5.64 0.93
CA LEU A 724 10.09 -5.09 1.06
C LEU A 724 10.13 -3.58 0.81
N SER A 725 9.29 -3.07 -0.09
CA SER A 725 9.14 -1.63 -0.35
C SER A 725 8.71 -0.85 0.89
N CYS A 726 8.00 -1.50 1.82
CA CYS A 726 7.64 -0.91 3.11
C CYS A 726 8.86 -0.58 3.98
N PHE A 727 9.95 -1.31 3.84
CA PHE A 727 11.16 -1.11 4.63
C PHE A 727 12.19 -0.19 3.96
N VAL A 728 11.96 0.23 2.72
CA VAL A 728 12.86 1.14 2.01
C VAL A 728 12.83 2.53 2.66
N GLN A 729 14.01 3.05 2.97
CA GLN A 729 14.15 4.42 3.44
C GLN A 729 13.70 5.40 2.37
N SER A 730 12.94 6.38 2.79
CA SER A 730 12.40 7.42 1.94
C SER A 730 12.17 8.69 2.77
N ARG A 731 11.15 9.46 2.50
CA ARG A 731 10.75 10.67 3.23
C ARG A 731 10.43 10.41 4.72
N SER A 732 10.00 11.45 5.43
CA SER A 732 9.56 11.41 6.84
C SER A 732 8.44 10.37 7.12
N ASP A 733 7.75 9.90 6.08
CA ASP A 733 6.71 8.87 6.15
C ASP A 733 7.24 7.43 5.99
N SER A 734 8.56 7.22 6.02
CA SER A 734 9.15 5.86 5.96
C SER A 734 8.99 5.10 7.28
N MET A 735 9.02 3.75 7.22
CA MET A 735 8.86 2.89 8.41
C MET A 735 9.96 3.12 9.45
N ILE A 736 11.17 3.39 9.01
CA ILE A 736 12.26 3.67 9.95
C ILE A 736 11.99 4.95 10.76
N ALA A 737 11.24 5.90 10.20
CA ALA A 737 10.81 7.11 10.91
C ALA A 737 9.57 6.87 11.77
N ASN A 738 8.54 6.21 11.22
CA ASN A 738 7.24 6.05 11.89
C ASN A 738 7.19 4.87 12.87
N ASN A 739 7.93 3.79 12.61
CA ASN A 739 8.02 2.64 13.50
C ASN A 739 9.43 2.03 13.49
N PRO A 740 10.41 2.77 14.06
CA PRO A 740 11.82 2.35 14.07
C PRO A 740 12.02 1.02 14.79
N THR A 741 11.22 0.73 15.81
CA THR A 741 11.31 -0.53 16.57
C THR A 741 11.00 -1.73 15.68
N LEU A 742 9.90 -1.71 14.93
CA LEU A 742 9.54 -2.79 14.00
C LEU A 742 10.58 -2.91 12.88
N TRP A 743 11.03 -1.77 12.33
CA TRP A 743 12.03 -1.77 11.26
C TRP A 743 13.33 -2.46 11.70
N HIS A 744 13.87 -2.08 12.86
CA HIS A 744 15.11 -2.65 13.40
C HIS A 744 14.93 -4.08 13.89
N GLN A 745 13.75 -4.43 14.42
CA GLN A 745 13.43 -5.81 14.77
C GLN A 745 13.52 -6.73 13.55
N VAL A 746 12.93 -6.32 12.42
CA VAL A 746 12.99 -7.12 11.18
C VAL A 746 14.39 -7.11 10.56
N GLN A 747 15.08 -5.96 10.54
CA GLN A 747 16.46 -5.86 10.09
C GLN A 747 17.37 -6.85 10.85
N SER A 748 17.24 -6.91 12.18
CA SER A 748 18.07 -7.76 13.03
C SER A 748 17.91 -9.27 12.77
N TRP A 749 16.85 -9.68 12.07
CA TRP A 749 16.72 -11.08 11.65
C TRP A 749 17.82 -11.49 10.67
N PHE A 750 18.34 -10.54 9.90
CA PHE A 750 19.24 -10.77 8.78
C PHE A 750 20.66 -10.25 9.03
N THR A 751 20.82 -9.14 9.74
CA THR A 751 22.12 -8.50 9.97
C THR A 751 23.04 -9.32 10.87
N LEU A 752 22.47 -10.19 11.71
CA LEU A 752 23.25 -11.06 12.60
C LEU A 752 23.63 -12.40 11.96
N LEU A 753 23.10 -12.75 10.79
CA LEU A 753 23.44 -14.00 10.09
C LEU A 753 24.82 -13.87 9.36
#